data_ad2300f6ac04737c882691336578797d
#
_entry.id   ad2300f6ac04737c882691336578797d
#
_cell.length_a   1.000
_cell.length_b   1.000
_cell.length_c   1.000
_cell.angle_alpha   90.00
_cell.angle_beta   90.00
_cell.angle_gamma   90.00
#
_symmetry.space_group_name_H-M   'P 1'
#
loop_
_entity.id
_entity.type
_entity.pdbx_description
1 polymer ?
#
loop_
_entity_poly.entity_id
_entity_poly.type
_entity_poly.pdbx_seq_one_letter_code
_entity_poly.pdbx_strand_id
1 'polypeptide(L)'
;LHVWVRTAHYEHLSFFNCSYTSMKKANSYQINLRGKVALSEDALREVKGLASLKHDPQKGTLFVVIDERRADDAAEILQELVERIRHAGGEVRTEKATHPVLHMTCAACASSSQNILSFVPGVLNASVNYGNGKGQIEYLPGIATPDAMKQALQEMGYDLLTEEEESSFEKVEELQHENYRTLRRHTILAVALAIPLVVVGMFFMHAPFANIAMWLLATPILFLFGRRFFVGAWKQARHGSANMDTLVVLSTGIAYLFSLFNMLWPEFWESRGLEAHVYFEAAGVIIAFILLGKMLEARAKGHTSDAIRKLMGLQPSTVTVLREGEPYVIPIAEVLVGDVVVVKPGEKIAVDGEVTGGSSFVDESMISGEPLHVEKKNGTKVFAGTINQKGSFRFRADKVGKDTLLAQIIRTVDEAQGSKAPVQGLVDRIAGVFVPVVIGIALLSFVVWLFFGGENGFVYGLLTMVTVLVIACPCALGLATPTAIMVGIGKGADEGILIKDAGSLERAKKVDVVVLDKTGTITEGKPQVTSITWSLDATPLHRDILYSIEHRSEHPLADAITAELKEVSTLLDDVTVSQVSGKGIEGTYEGEIYYIGNLHYLASKGVVIPADLKQQVYQEMDAAHTVSVFTDSEKALGVVGITDKMKPTSKEAIAQLHSMGIDVAIYTGDNEKVAAALAADLGITDYRGGVLPEEKVELVKKLQQQGHTVAMVGDGINDSGALAQADVSIAMGSGSDIAMDVASMTIISSDLKRIPRAIRLSQATVRTIRQNLFWAFFYNVIGIPVAAGVLFPFTGFLLNPMIAGAAMALSSVSVVTNSLRLKRHPF
;
A
#
# COMPACT_ATOMS: atom_id res chain seq x y z
N LEU A 1 -4.95 -6.59 -31.70
CA LEU A 1 -4.07 -5.86 -30.76
C LEU A 1 -3.54 -6.76 -29.64
N HIS A 2 -4.32 -7.74 -29.12
CA HIS A 2 -3.90 -8.67 -28.08
C HIS A 2 -2.82 -9.71 -28.53
N VAL A 3 -2.71 -10.02 -29.80
CA VAL A 3 -1.76 -11.02 -30.34
C VAL A 3 -0.41 -10.36 -30.69
N TRP A 4 -0.40 -9.09 -31.13
CA TRP A 4 0.82 -8.35 -31.47
C TRP A 4 1.66 -7.94 -30.26
N VAL A 5 1.03 -7.82 -29.07
CA VAL A 5 1.73 -7.45 -27.83
C VAL A 5 2.54 -8.61 -27.24
N ARG A 6 2.19 -9.87 -27.52
CA ARG A 6 2.94 -11.04 -27.04
C ARG A 6 4.22 -11.33 -27.85
N THR A 7 4.22 -11.07 -29.16
CA THR A 7 5.39 -11.34 -30.01
C THR A 7 6.48 -10.26 -29.94
N ALA A 8 6.13 -9.01 -29.61
CA ALA A 8 7.14 -7.96 -29.42
C ALA A 8 7.94 -8.08 -28.11
N HIS A 9 7.52 -8.94 -27.19
CA HIS A 9 8.23 -9.15 -25.92
C HIS A 9 9.42 -10.12 -26.04
N TYR A 10 9.47 -10.95 -27.08
CA TYR A 10 10.52 -11.98 -27.23
C TYR A 10 11.72 -11.58 -28.07
N GLU A 11 11.61 -10.58 -28.96
CA GLU A 11 12.72 -10.18 -29.83
C GLU A 11 13.60 -9.05 -29.26
N HIS A 12 13.13 -8.26 -28.29
CA HIS A 12 13.92 -7.19 -27.66
C HIS A 12 14.74 -7.63 -26.43
N LEU A 13 14.50 -8.83 -25.89
CA LEU A 13 15.23 -9.37 -24.73
C LEU A 13 16.60 -9.99 -25.09
N SER A 14 16.88 -10.24 -26.38
CA SER A 14 18.17 -10.80 -26.81
C SER A 14 19.34 -9.76 -26.80
N PHE A 15 19.08 -8.46 -26.58
CA PHE A 15 20.12 -7.44 -26.43
C PHE A 15 20.61 -7.24 -24.98
N PHE A 16 19.98 -7.87 -23.99
CA PHE A 16 20.37 -7.80 -22.58
C PHE A 16 21.29 -8.97 -22.16
N ASN A 17 22.16 -9.45 -23.02
CA ASN A 17 23.25 -10.32 -22.61
C ASN A 17 24.32 -9.50 -21.88
N CYS A 18 23.96 -9.00 -20.71
CA CYS A 18 24.93 -8.46 -19.78
C CYS A 18 25.60 -9.63 -19.08
N SER A 19 26.86 -9.82 -19.32
CA SER A 19 27.70 -10.85 -18.73
C SER A 19 27.72 -10.71 -17.19
N TYR A 20 26.85 -11.46 -16.53
CA TYR A 20 26.90 -11.76 -15.09
C TYR A 20 28.09 -12.72 -14.85
N THR A 21 29.30 -12.20 -14.80
CA THR A 21 30.54 -13.01 -14.81
C THR A 21 31.19 -13.21 -13.45
N SER A 22 30.52 -13.05 -12.32
CA SER A 22 31.21 -13.27 -11.04
C SER A 22 30.50 -14.15 -9.98
N MET A 23 29.21 -14.48 -10.12
CA MET A 23 28.62 -15.49 -9.23
C MET A 23 28.80 -16.90 -9.82
N LYS A 24 29.33 -17.86 -9.03
CA LYS A 24 29.26 -19.28 -9.36
C LYS A 24 27.76 -19.62 -9.54
N LYS A 25 27.32 -19.82 -10.79
CA LYS A 25 25.94 -20.16 -11.12
C LYS A 25 25.63 -21.54 -10.53
N ALA A 26 24.80 -21.55 -9.51
CA ALA A 26 24.25 -22.80 -9.01
C ALA A 26 23.22 -23.31 -10.03
N ASN A 27 23.35 -24.55 -10.49
CA ASN A 27 22.38 -25.17 -11.39
C ASN A 27 21.33 -25.97 -10.64
N SER A 28 21.46 -26.09 -9.29
CA SER A 28 20.54 -26.85 -8.44
C SER A 28 19.97 -25.99 -7.33
N TYR A 29 18.66 -26.04 -7.16
CA TYR A 29 17.91 -25.23 -6.21
C TYR A 29 16.98 -26.11 -5.39
N GLN A 30 16.75 -25.73 -4.13
CA GLN A 30 15.82 -26.39 -3.24
C GLN A 30 14.68 -25.42 -2.89
N ILE A 31 13.45 -25.79 -3.25
CA ILE A 31 12.23 -25.00 -2.94
C ILE A 31 11.49 -25.69 -1.79
N ASN A 32 11.17 -24.93 -0.74
CA ASN A 32 10.41 -25.42 0.40
C ASN A 32 8.92 -25.18 0.19
N LEU A 33 8.10 -26.21 0.36
CA LEU A 33 6.64 -26.16 0.25
C LEU A 33 6.01 -26.00 1.63
N ARG A 34 4.85 -25.35 1.72
CA ARG A 34 4.02 -25.32 2.92
C ARG A 34 3.03 -26.49 2.89
N GLY A 35 3.10 -27.38 3.88
CA GLY A 35 2.21 -28.51 4.01
C GLY A 35 2.55 -29.71 3.13
N LYS A 36 1.80 -30.81 3.30
CA LYS A 36 1.92 -32.04 2.48
C LYS A 36 1.03 -31.88 1.24
N VAL A 37 1.61 -31.44 0.14
CA VAL A 37 0.88 -31.29 -1.12
C VAL A 37 1.29 -32.44 -2.07
N ALA A 38 0.32 -33.17 -2.62
CA ALA A 38 0.56 -34.14 -3.68
C ALA A 38 0.63 -33.39 -5.02
N LEU A 39 1.84 -32.97 -5.43
CA LEU A 39 2.08 -32.31 -6.71
C LEU A 39 2.35 -33.38 -7.78
N SER A 40 1.73 -33.27 -8.94
CA SER A 40 2.06 -34.08 -10.12
C SER A 40 3.38 -33.58 -10.71
N GLU A 41 4.44 -34.39 -10.57
CA GLU A 41 5.76 -34.06 -11.15
C GLU A 41 5.69 -33.85 -12.66
N ASP A 42 4.83 -34.60 -13.37
CA ASP A 42 4.73 -34.51 -14.83
C ASP A 42 4.25 -33.16 -15.31
N ALA A 43 3.28 -32.54 -14.60
CA ALA A 43 2.78 -31.18 -14.92
C ALA A 43 3.85 -30.11 -14.69
N LEU A 44 4.77 -30.31 -13.73
CA LEU A 44 5.84 -29.36 -13.43
C LEU A 44 7.04 -29.54 -14.37
N ARG A 45 7.26 -30.74 -14.92
CA ARG A 45 8.34 -31.02 -15.90
C ARG A 45 8.14 -30.34 -17.25
N GLU A 46 6.93 -29.86 -17.54
CA GLU A 46 6.67 -29.07 -18.76
C GLU A 46 7.32 -27.68 -18.76
N VAL A 47 7.86 -27.19 -17.62
CA VAL A 47 8.62 -25.94 -17.57
C VAL A 47 9.90 -26.07 -18.37
N LYS A 48 10.05 -25.25 -19.41
CA LYS A 48 11.18 -25.27 -20.31
C LYS A 48 12.47 -24.84 -19.61
N GLY A 49 13.50 -25.69 -19.64
CA GLY A 49 14.81 -25.35 -19.06
C GLY A 49 15.12 -26.15 -17.78
N LEU A 50 14.23 -27.03 -17.34
CA LEU A 50 14.51 -27.97 -16.26
C LEU A 50 15.28 -29.19 -16.79
N ALA A 51 16.42 -29.48 -16.15
CA ALA A 51 17.17 -30.71 -16.40
C ALA A 51 16.64 -31.86 -15.57
N SER A 52 16.29 -31.60 -14.30
CA SER A 52 15.62 -32.60 -13.45
C SER A 52 14.79 -31.93 -12.37
N LEU A 53 13.75 -32.65 -11.92
CA LEU A 53 12.86 -32.22 -10.83
C LEU A 53 12.53 -33.42 -9.98
N LYS A 54 12.70 -33.30 -8.66
CA LYS A 54 12.41 -34.36 -7.69
C LYS A 54 11.68 -33.78 -6.49
N HIS A 55 10.49 -34.30 -6.21
CA HIS A 55 9.69 -33.96 -5.06
C HIS A 55 9.94 -34.93 -3.90
N ASP A 56 10.18 -34.39 -2.70
CA ASP A 56 10.23 -35.17 -1.44
C ASP A 56 8.99 -34.79 -0.59
N PRO A 57 7.90 -35.58 -0.66
CA PRO A 57 6.65 -35.25 0.05
C PRO A 57 6.78 -35.31 1.58
N GLN A 58 7.77 -36.09 2.10
CA GLN A 58 7.97 -36.24 3.55
C GLN A 58 8.60 -34.98 4.15
N LYS A 59 9.52 -34.35 3.41
CA LYS A 59 10.21 -33.14 3.83
C LYS A 59 9.52 -31.86 3.35
N GLY A 60 8.53 -31.96 2.45
CA GLY A 60 7.91 -30.82 1.81
C GLY A 60 8.91 -30.00 0.99
N THR A 61 9.82 -30.66 0.27
CA THR A 61 10.88 -30.02 -0.49
C THR A 61 10.88 -30.45 -1.94
N LEU A 62 11.14 -29.52 -2.84
CA LEU A 62 11.26 -29.73 -4.27
C LEU A 62 12.71 -29.44 -4.68
N PHE A 63 13.42 -30.46 -5.18
CA PHE A 63 14.77 -30.27 -5.73
C PHE A 63 14.67 -30.05 -7.24
N VAL A 64 15.25 -28.94 -7.70
CA VAL A 64 15.18 -28.45 -9.08
C VAL A 64 16.60 -28.33 -9.62
N VAL A 65 16.88 -28.92 -10.78
CA VAL A 65 18.13 -28.73 -11.51
C VAL A 65 17.79 -28.08 -12.85
N ILE A 66 18.41 -26.95 -13.15
CA ILE A 66 18.25 -26.18 -14.39
C ILE A 66 19.33 -26.64 -15.38
N ASP A 67 18.98 -26.68 -16.68
CA ASP A 67 19.94 -26.99 -17.76
C ASP A 67 21.06 -25.93 -17.78
N GLU A 68 22.30 -26.36 -17.80
CA GLU A 68 23.48 -25.48 -17.82
C GLU A 68 23.45 -24.47 -18.97
N ARG A 69 22.81 -24.82 -20.10
CA ARG A 69 22.66 -23.93 -21.25
C ARG A 69 21.68 -22.79 -21.00
N ARG A 70 20.81 -22.91 -19.97
CA ARG A 70 19.80 -21.94 -19.58
C ARG A 70 20.00 -21.45 -18.15
N ALA A 71 21.19 -21.59 -17.60
CA ALA A 71 21.51 -21.08 -16.26
C ALA A 71 21.34 -19.55 -16.13
N ASP A 72 21.43 -18.83 -17.26
CA ASP A 72 21.17 -17.37 -17.30
C ASP A 72 19.70 -17.03 -17.12
N ASP A 73 18.78 -17.96 -17.44
CA ASP A 73 17.33 -17.79 -17.34
C ASP A 73 16.78 -18.35 -15.99
N ALA A 74 17.64 -18.66 -15.02
CA ALA A 74 17.28 -19.34 -13.78
C ALA A 74 16.16 -18.61 -13.00
N ALA A 75 16.18 -17.28 -12.99
CA ALA A 75 15.15 -16.48 -12.32
C ALA A 75 13.77 -16.71 -12.97
N GLU A 76 13.67 -16.62 -14.29
CA GLU A 76 12.43 -16.83 -15.05
C GLU A 76 11.88 -18.25 -14.90
N ILE A 77 12.77 -19.26 -14.97
CA ILE A 77 12.41 -20.67 -14.81
C ILE A 77 11.85 -20.93 -13.40
N LEU A 78 12.47 -20.37 -12.36
CA LEU A 78 11.98 -20.51 -10.98
C LEU A 78 10.66 -19.78 -10.75
N GLN A 79 10.46 -18.61 -11.36
CA GLN A 79 9.19 -17.87 -11.31
C GLN A 79 8.06 -18.67 -11.98
N GLU A 80 8.27 -19.18 -13.21
CA GLU A 80 7.28 -20.01 -13.92
C GLU A 80 6.95 -21.28 -13.11
N LEU A 81 7.96 -21.93 -12.53
CA LEU A 81 7.76 -23.12 -11.71
C LEU A 81 6.89 -22.86 -10.48
N VAL A 82 7.15 -21.75 -9.76
CA VAL A 82 6.36 -21.36 -8.59
C VAL A 82 4.93 -21.01 -8.97
N GLU A 83 4.71 -20.31 -10.09
CA GLU A 83 3.36 -20.04 -10.59
C GLU A 83 2.58 -21.33 -10.90
N ARG A 84 3.20 -22.30 -11.55
CA ARG A 84 2.58 -23.60 -11.82
C ARG A 84 2.25 -24.37 -10.53
N ILE A 85 3.14 -24.33 -9.54
CA ILE A 85 2.88 -24.93 -8.23
C ILE A 85 1.64 -24.30 -7.59
N ARG A 86 1.54 -22.98 -7.60
CA ARG A 86 0.37 -22.25 -7.08
C ARG A 86 -0.92 -22.58 -7.84
N HIS A 87 -0.87 -22.66 -9.16
CA HIS A 87 -2.02 -23.08 -9.99
C HIS A 87 -2.46 -24.53 -9.71
N ALA A 88 -1.53 -25.41 -9.35
CA ALA A 88 -1.82 -26.79 -8.94
C ALA A 88 -2.31 -26.92 -7.49
N GLY A 89 -2.56 -25.79 -6.79
CA GLY A 89 -3.02 -25.75 -5.40
C GLY A 89 -1.92 -25.97 -4.36
N GLY A 90 -0.65 -25.92 -4.78
CA GLY A 90 0.49 -26.02 -3.87
C GLY A 90 0.89 -24.65 -3.31
N GLU A 91 1.25 -24.60 -2.02
CA GLU A 91 1.80 -23.40 -1.39
C GLU A 91 3.32 -23.50 -1.28
N VAL A 92 4.02 -22.46 -1.73
CA VAL A 92 5.48 -22.35 -1.63
C VAL A 92 5.82 -21.41 -0.48
N ARG A 93 6.84 -21.78 0.32
CA ARG A 93 7.35 -20.89 1.37
C ARG A 93 8.09 -19.73 0.73
N THR A 94 7.51 -18.52 0.81
CA THR A 94 8.11 -17.28 0.34
C THR A 94 8.30 -16.32 1.50
N GLU A 95 9.26 -15.42 1.36
CA GLU A 95 9.44 -14.27 2.25
C GLU A 95 9.20 -12.97 1.48
N LYS A 96 8.56 -12.02 2.15
CA LYS A 96 8.38 -10.66 1.65
C LYS A 96 9.18 -9.70 2.51
N ALA A 97 10.07 -8.94 1.87
CA ALA A 97 10.86 -7.93 2.53
C ALA A 97 10.74 -6.59 1.81
N THR A 98 10.80 -5.51 2.58
CA THR A 98 10.81 -4.14 2.06
C THR A 98 12.10 -3.47 2.46
N HIS A 99 12.96 -3.14 1.50
CA HIS A 99 14.28 -2.57 1.74
C HIS A 99 14.43 -1.20 1.07
N PRO A 100 15.12 -0.24 1.69
CA PRO A 100 15.51 1.01 1.04
C PRO A 100 16.47 0.76 -0.12
N VAL A 101 16.16 1.36 -1.29
CA VAL A 101 17.02 1.35 -2.49
C VAL A 101 17.61 2.73 -2.68
N LEU A 102 18.95 2.81 -2.61
CA LEU A 102 19.71 4.06 -2.65
C LEU A 102 20.16 4.41 -4.06
N HIS A 103 20.57 5.68 -4.24
CA HIS A 103 21.15 6.24 -5.47
C HIS A 103 20.22 6.32 -6.68
N MET A 104 18.92 6.11 -6.52
CA MET A 104 17.94 6.36 -7.58
C MET A 104 17.74 7.86 -7.80
N THR A 105 17.81 8.30 -9.05
CA THR A 105 17.64 9.72 -9.45
C THR A 105 16.34 10.01 -10.17
N CYS A 106 15.67 8.97 -10.70
CA CYS A 106 14.44 9.11 -11.49
C CYS A 106 13.60 7.81 -11.45
N ALA A 107 12.37 7.87 -11.96
CA ALA A 107 11.50 6.70 -12.06
C ALA A 107 12.07 5.59 -12.95
N ALA A 108 12.77 5.93 -14.05
CA ALA A 108 13.44 4.94 -14.89
C ALA A 108 14.52 4.18 -14.09
N CYS A 109 15.20 4.84 -13.14
CA CYS A 109 16.15 4.16 -12.25
C CYS A 109 15.45 3.14 -11.35
N ALA A 110 14.26 3.46 -10.84
CA ALA A 110 13.47 2.51 -10.04
C ALA A 110 13.02 1.31 -10.88
N SER A 111 12.59 1.54 -12.12
CA SER A 111 12.26 0.45 -13.06
C SER A 111 13.47 -0.41 -13.40
N SER A 112 14.64 0.20 -13.60
CA SER A 112 15.91 -0.53 -13.80
C SER A 112 16.27 -1.36 -12.58
N SER A 113 16.20 -0.79 -11.37
CA SER A 113 16.47 -1.52 -10.12
C SER A 113 15.49 -2.67 -9.92
N GLN A 114 14.21 -2.48 -10.24
CA GLN A 114 13.20 -3.53 -10.20
C GLN A 114 13.54 -4.68 -11.15
N ASN A 115 13.89 -4.37 -12.39
CA ASN A 115 14.26 -5.37 -13.39
C ASN A 115 15.50 -6.17 -12.92
N ILE A 116 16.55 -5.48 -12.42
CA ILE A 116 17.75 -6.13 -11.90
C ILE A 116 17.37 -7.13 -10.78
N LEU A 117 16.55 -6.72 -9.82
CA LEU A 117 16.11 -7.59 -8.74
C LEU A 117 15.32 -8.79 -9.27
N SER A 118 14.47 -8.60 -10.29
CA SER A 118 13.67 -9.67 -10.89
C SER A 118 14.52 -10.71 -11.61
N PHE A 119 15.75 -10.37 -12.03
CA PHE A 119 16.71 -11.31 -12.64
C PHE A 119 17.57 -12.06 -11.60
N VAL A 120 17.48 -11.72 -10.31
CA VAL A 120 18.17 -12.49 -9.27
C VAL A 120 17.46 -13.84 -9.06
N PRO A 121 18.16 -15.00 -9.21
CA PRO A 121 17.55 -16.31 -9.01
C PRO A 121 16.90 -16.42 -7.63
N GLY A 122 15.64 -16.88 -7.60
CA GLY A 122 14.86 -17.00 -6.37
C GLY A 122 14.04 -15.76 -6.01
N VAL A 123 14.19 -14.65 -6.70
CA VAL A 123 13.25 -13.50 -6.58
C VAL A 123 12.03 -13.80 -7.45
N LEU A 124 10.85 -13.83 -6.83
CA LEU A 124 9.58 -14.11 -7.49
C LEU A 124 8.90 -12.83 -7.99
N ASN A 125 8.94 -11.80 -7.17
CA ASN A 125 8.39 -10.50 -7.53
C ASN A 125 9.23 -9.40 -6.89
N ALA A 126 9.50 -8.36 -7.64
CA ALA A 126 10.15 -7.15 -7.14
C ALA A 126 9.38 -5.92 -7.59
N SER A 127 9.19 -4.98 -6.70
CA SER A 127 8.53 -3.71 -6.98
C SER A 127 9.33 -2.59 -6.32
N VAL A 128 9.93 -1.71 -7.10
CA VAL A 128 10.73 -0.59 -6.59
C VAL A 128 9.98 0.71 -6.81
N ASN A 129 9.71 1.45 -5.74
CA ASN A 129 8.97 2.70 -5.77
C ASN A 129 9.92 3.89 -5.62
N TYR A 130 10.02 4.71 -6.68
CA TYR A 130 10.85 5.91 -6.67
C TYR A 130 10.38 6.96 -5.66
N GLY A 131 9.07 7.02 -5.36
CA GLY A 131 8.48 8.04 -4.48
C GLY A 131 9.02 7.98 -3.05
N ASN A 132 9.04 6.79 -2.45
CA ASN A 132 9.54 6.55 -1.08
C ASN A 132 10.96 5.98 -1.04
N GLY A 133 11.53 5.58 -2.18
CA GLY A 133 12.87 5.02 -2.25
C GLY A 133 12.97 3.57 -1.75
N LYS A 134 11.86 2.82 -1.68
CA LYS A 134 11.82 1.44 -1.18
C LYS A 134 11.53 0.42 -2.27
N GLY A 135 12.08 -0.77 -2.10
CA GLY A 135 11.81 -1.96 -2.92
C GLY A 135 11.12 -3.03 -2.08
N GLN A 136 9.93 -3.47 -2.51
CA GLN A 136 9.26 -4.65 -1.99
C GLN A 136 9.67 -5.85 -2.82
N ILE A 137 10.17 -6.89 -2.17
CA ILE A 137 10.73 -8.07 -2.83
C ILE A 137 10.10 -9.31 -2.21
N GLU A 138 9.49 -10.15 -3.04
CA GLU A 138 9.04 -11.49 -2.67
C GLU A 138 10.03 -12.51 -3.23
N TYR A 139 10.60 -13.33 -2.38
CA TYR A 139 11.67 -14.24 -2.76
C TYR A 139 11.60 -15.59 -2.05
N LEU A 140 12.32 -16.56 -2.59
CA LEU A 140 12.49 -17.92 -2.04
C LEU A 140 13.65 -17.92 -1.04
N PRO A 141 13.39 -18.10 0.29
CA PRO A 141 14.44 -18.12 1.28
C PRO A 141 15.38 -19.31 1.06
N GLY A 142 16.69 -19.04 1.14
CA GLY A 142 17.73 -20.04 0.86
C GLY A 142 18.17 -20.11 -0.61
N ILE A 143 17.44 -19.50 -1.56
CA ILE A 143 17.86 -19.33 -2.95
C ILE A 143 18.30 -17.88 -3.18
N ALA A 144 17.43 -16.89 -2.91
CA ALA A 144 17.79 -15.50 -2.92
C ALA A 144 18.10 -15.03 -1.48
N THR A 145 19.13 -14.20 -1.35
CA THR A 145 19.52 -13.58 -0.08
C THR A 145 19.58 -12.06 -0.23
N PRO A 146 19.35 -11.29 0.84
CA PRO A 146 19.49 -9.82 0.79
C PRO A 146 20.86 -9.36 0.26
N ASP A 147 21.95 -10.07 0.60
CA ASP A 147 23.29 -9.76 0.11
C ASP A 147 23.45 -9.98 -1.40
N ALA A 148 22.86 -11.04 -1.95
CA ALA A 148 22.88 -11.29 -3.39
C ALA A 148 22.10 -10.21 -4.16
N MET A 149 20.96 -9.77 -3.62
CA MET A 149 20.16 -8.67 -4.19
C MET A 149 20.93 -7.34 -4.11
N LYS A 150 21.60 -7.06 -2.98
CA LYS A 150 22.47 -5.89 -2.79
C LYS A 150 23.61 -5.85 -3.81
N GLN A 151 24.31 -6.98 -3.97
CA GLN A 151 25.41 -7.08 -4.92
C GLN A 151 24.95 -6.82 -6.36
N ALA A 152 23.82 -7.42 -6.77
CA ALA A 152 23.25 -7.20 -8.10
C ALA A 152 22.93 -5.72 -8.37
N LEU A 153 22.40 -5.01 -7.37
CA LEU A 153 22.12 -3.58 -7.48
C LEU A 153 23.41 -2.72 -7.51
N GLN A 154 24.42 -3.10 -6.70
CA GLN A 154 25.69 -2.37 -6.63
C GLN A 154 26.48 -2.42 -7.95
N GLU A 155 26.46 -3.54 -8.68
CA GLU A 155 27.06 -3.67 -10.00
C GLU A 155 26.52 -2.61 -10.98
N MET A 156 25.24 -2.23 -10.85
CA MET A 156 24.61 -1.20 -11.67
C MET A 156 24.66 0.21 -11.08
N GLY A 157 25.28 0.34 -9.88
CA GLY A 157 25.48 1.62 -9.20
C GLY A 157 24.31 2.10 -8.35
N TYR A 158 23.39 1.21 -8.04
CA TYR A 158 22.40 1.36 -6.97
C TYR A 158 22.91 0.66 -5.70
N ASP A 159 22.17 0.76 -4.59
CA ASP A 159 22.50 0.05 -3.37
C ASP A 159 21.21 -0.38 -2.64
N LEU A 160 21.28 -1.43 -1.82
CA LEU A 160 20.19 -1.95 -1.02
C LEU A 160 20.63 -1.97 0.45
N LEU A 161 19.85 -1.35 1.33
CA LEU A 161 20.08 -1.49 2.77
C LEU A 161 19.43 -2.79 3.26
N THR A 162 20.23 -3.65 3.90
CA THR A 162 19.76 -4.90 4.50
C THR A 162 19.28 -4.67 5.94
N GLU A 163 18.52 -5.61 6.53
CA GLU A 163 17.92 -5.47 7.87
C GLU A 163 18.94 -5.21 8.98
N GLU A 164 20.16 -5.74 8.88
CA GLU A 164 21.24 -5.46 9.82
C GLU A 164 21.71 -3.99 9.78
N GLU A 165 21.55 -3.33 8.63
CA GLU A 165 21.86 -1.92 8.42
C GLU A 165 20.65 -1.01 8.68
N GLU A 166 19.41 -1.56 8.59
CA GLU A 166 18.15 -0.87 8.88
C GLU A 166 17.86 -0.68 10.37
N SER A 167 18.64 -1.26 11.27
CA SER A 167 18.39 -1.19 12.72
C SER A 167 18.32 0.24 13.29
N SER A 168 18.39 1.25 12.42
CA SER A 168 17.96 2.60 12.72
C SER A 168 17.29 3.22 11.49
N PHE A 169 15.96 3.34 11.52
CA PHE A 169 15.18 4.27 10.70
C PHE A 169 15.84 5.67 10.71
N GLU A 170 16.46 6.03 11.82
CA GLU A 170 17.32 7.19 12.02
C GLU A 170 18.44 7.27 10.99
N LYS A 171 19.11 6.15 10.66
CA LYS A 171 20.22 6.12 9.69
C LYS A 171 19.76 6.36 8.25
N VAL A 172 18.60 5.81 7.88
CA VAL A 172 17.99 6.08 6.55
C VAL A 172 17.58 7.54 6.44
N GLU A 173 16.99 8.10 7.49
CA GLU A 173 16.59 9.50 7.55
C GLU A 173 17.82 10.42 7.53
N GLU A 174 18.87 10.08 8.24
CA GLU A 174 20.13 10.81 8.24
C GLU A 174 20.74 10.86 6.83
N LEU A 175 20.83 9.72 6.14
CA LEU A 175 21.29 9.63 4.75
C LEU A 175 20.43 10.47 3.78
N GLN A 176 19.10 10.46 3.95
CA GLN A 176 18.20 11.30 3.15
C GLN A 176 18.41 12.79 3.43
N HIS A 177 18.61 13.16 4.70
CA HIS A 177 18.92 14.54 5.09
C HIS A 177 20.27 15.01 4.56
N GLU A 178 21.28 14.16 4.60
CA GLU A 178 22.61 14.45 4.06
C GLU A 178 22.58 14.65 2.55
N ASN A 179 21.91 13.75 1.84
CA ASN A 179 21.66 13.86 0.40
C ASN A 179 20.91 15.15 0.04
N TYR A 180 19.89 15.52 0.81
CA TYR A 180 19.16 16.78 0.60
C TYR A 180 20.03 18.01 0.87
N ARG A 181 20.84 18.02 1.95
CA ARG A 181 21.78 19.11 2.26
C ARG A 181 22.80 19.30 1.13
N THR A 182 23.36 18.21 0.63
CA THR A 182 24.33 18.23 -0.48
C THR A 182 23.67 18.75 -1.76
N LEU A 183 22.49 18.23 -2.10
CA LEU A 183 21.72 18.70 -3.26
C LEU A 183 21.38 20.19 -3.16
N ARG A 184 20.92 20.64 -2.00
CA ARG A 184 20.61 22.05 -1.74
C ARG A 184 21.83 22.95 -1.91
N ARG A 185 23.00 22.54 -1.37
CA ARG A 185 24.26 23.28 -1.53
C ARG A 185 24.66 23.38 -2.99
N HIS A 186 24.65 22.28 -3.73
CA HIS A 186 24.98 22.28 -5.16
C HIS A 186 24.01 23.15 -5.97
N THR A 187 22.72 23.08 -5.67
CA THR A 187 21.70 23.91 -6.33
C THR A 187 21.93 25.41 -6.10
N ILE A 188 22.17 25.81 -4.84
CA ILE A 188 22.40 27.22 -4.52
C ILE A 188 23.63 27.74 -5.24
N LEU A 189 24.73 26.96 -5.24
CA LEU A 189 25.98 27.37 -5.91
C LEU A 189 25.82 27.39 -7.44
N ALA A 190 25.13 26.40 -8.02
CA ALA A 190 24.85 26.38 -9.46
C ALA A 190 24.00 27.60 -9.89
N VAL A 191 22.93 27.92 -9.14
CA VAL A 191 22.10 29.10 -9.41
C VAL A 191 22.90 30.41 -9.23
N ALA A 192 23.72 30.49 -8.20
CA ALA A 192 24.57 31.67 -7.95
C ALA A 192 25.57 31.93 -9.10
N LEU A 193 26.07 30.87 -9.75
CA LEU A 193 26.94 31.01 -10.93
C LEU A 193 26.11 31.19 -12.23
N ALA A 194 24.90 30.65 -12.31
CA ALA A 194 24.06 30.79 -13.49
C ALA A 194 23.53 32.24 -13.65
N ILE A 195 23.31 32.99 -12.58
CA ILE A 195 22.88 34.38 -12.66
C ILE A 195 23.91 35.26 -13.41
N PRO A 196 25.21 35.36 -13.01
CA PRO A 196 26.17 36.13 -13.76
C PRO A 196 26.43 35.56 -15.18
N LEU A 197 26.31 34.23 -15.36
CA LEU A 197 26.38 33.61 -16.67
C LEU A 197 25.33 34.14 -17.63
N VAL A 198 24.07 34.25 -17.19
CA VAL A 198 22.95 34.83 -17.97
C VAL A 198 23.18 36.31 -18.22
N VAL A 199 23.63 37.07 -17.20
CA VAL A 199 23.89 38.51 -17.35
C VAL A 199 24.96 38.77 -18.41
N VAL A 200 26.04 37.98 -18.38
CA VAL A 200 27.10 38.11 -19.41
C VAL A 200 26.57 37.72 -20.80
N GLY A 201 25.81 36.62 -20.92
CA GLY A 201 25.25 36.15 -22.20
C GLY A 201 24.20 37.07 -22.78
N MET A 202 23.38 37.79 -21.93
CA MET A 202 22.34 38.68 -22.43
C MET A 202 22.78 40.13 -22.67
N PHE A 203 23.67 40.69 -21.81
CA PHE A 203 23.97 42.12 -21.82
C PHE A 203 25.41 42.42 -22.32
N PHE A 204 26.31 41.44 -22.26
CA PHE A 204 27.73 41.62 -22.59
C PHE A 204 28.23 40.66 -23.67
N MET A 205 27.34 40.09 -24.48
CA MET A 205 27.65 39.04 -25.46
C MET A 205 28.77 39.45 -26.47
N HIS A 206 28.86 40.73 -26.83
CA HIS A 206 29.85 41.27 -27.77
C HIS A 206 31.15 41.75 -27.10
N ALA A 207 31.25 41.64 -25.76
CA ALA A 207 32.46 42.02 -25.05
C ALA A 207 33.60 41.00 -25.31
N PRO A 208 34.85 41.41 -25.50
CA PRO A 208 35.94 40.51 -25.85
C PRO A 208 36.25 39.44 -24.78
N PHE A 209 35.80 39.66 -23.53
CA PHE A 209 35.95 38.69 -22.44
C PHE A 209 34.75 37.77 -22.28
N ALA A 210 33.63 38.02 -22.98
CA ALA A 210 32.35 37.36 -22.71
C ALA A 210 32.40 35.84 -22.85
N ASN A 211 32.95 35.35 -23.96
CA ASN A 211 33.01 33.91 -24.22
C ASN A 211 33.86 33.16 -23.18
N ILE A 212 35.02 33.74 -22.77
CA ILE A 212 35.89 33.16 -21.74
C ILE A 212 35.20 33.21 -20.38
N ALA A 213 34.54 34.31 -20.01
CA ALA A 213 33.83 34.43 -18.78
C ALA A 213 32.66 33.42 -18.69
N MET A 214 31.87 33.28 -19.78
CA MET A 214 30.79 32.30 -19.86
C MET A 214 31.32 30.85 -19.77
N TRP A 215 32.41 30.54 -20.42
CA TRP A 215 33.07 29.25 -20.33
C TRP A 215 33.53 28.93 -18.90
N LEU A 216 34.19 29.86 -18.22
CA LEU A 216 34.68 29.71 -16.85
C LEU A 216 33.52 29.55 -15.84
N LEU A 217 32.38 30.20 -16.07
CA LEU A 217 31.18 30.08 -15.23
C LEU A 217 30.38 28.78 -15.49
N ALA A 218 30.24 28.39 -16.77
CA ALA A 218 29.48 27.20 -17.15
C ALA A 218 30.20 25.89 -16.79
N THR A 219 31.51 25.82 -16.89
CA THR A 219 32.28 24.60 -16.62
C THR A 219 32.07 24.03 -15.23
N PRO A 220 32.14 24.79 -14.10
CA PRO A 220 31.82 24.24 -12.77
C PRO A 220 30.36 23.89 -12.63
N ILE A 221 29.45 24.60 -13.29
CA ILE A 221 28.00 24.24 -13.24
C ILE A 221 27.80 22.84 -13.84
N LEU A 222 28.39 22.53 -14.98
CA LEU A 222 28.23 21.24 -15.65
C LEU A 222 28.98 20.13 -14.92
N PHE A 223 30.29 20.29 -14.71
CA PHE A 223 31.16 19.16 -14.33
C PHE A 223 31.30 18.99 -12.81
N LEU A 224 31.14 20.05 -12.00
CA LEU A 224 31.17 19.94 -10.54
C LEU A 224 29.79 19.73 -9.96
N PHE A 225 28.82 20.62 -10.23
CA PHE A 225 27.48 20.53 -9.64
C PHE A 225 26.57 19.58 -10.43
N GLY A 226 26.75 19.47 -11.75
CA GLY A 226 26.05 18.53 -12.63
C GLY A 226 26.66 17.12 -12.71
N ARG A 227 27.77 16.86 -12.02
CA ARG A 227 28.53 15.59 -12.09
C ARG A 227 27.64 14.34 -11.97
N ARG A 228 26.63 14.39 -11.11
CA ARG A 228 25.71 13.27 -10.90
C ARG A 228 25.01 12.80 -12.19
N PHE A 229 24.64 13.74 -13.07
CA PHE A 229 23.98 13.43 -14.34
C PHE A 229 24.95 12.75 -15.31
N PHE A 230 26.19 13.23 -15.40
CA PHE A 230 27.22 12.63 -16.27
C PHE A 230 27.56 11.21 -15.82
N VAL A 231 27.71 10.98 -14.52
CA VAL A 231 27.99 9.64 -13.97
C VAL A 231 26.78 8.71 -14.20
N GLY A 232 25.55 9.20 -14.00
CA GLY A 232 24.31 8.44 -14.24
C GLY A 232 24.19 8.05 -15.71
N ALA A 233 24.33 9.01 -16.63
CA ALA A 233 24.27 8.77 -18.08
C ALA A 233 25.31 7.77 -18.56
N TRP A 234 26.56 7.89 -18.07
CA TRP A 234 27.65 6.97 -18.44
C TRP A 234 27.37 5.53 -17.99
N LYS A 235 26.87 5.35 -16.75
CA LYS A 235 26.49 4.02 -16.24
C LYS A 235 25.38 3.41 -17.10
N GLN A 236 24.32 4.17 -17.42
CA GLN A 236 23.24 3.70 -18.27
C GLN A 236 23.70 3.35 -19.69
N ALA A 237 24.54 4.20 -20.30
CA ALA A 237 25.06 3.96 -21.64
C ALA A 237 25.89 2.66 -21.74
N ARG A 238 26.66 2.32 -20.70
CA ARG A 238 27.40 1.05 -20.63
C ARG A 238 26.50 -0.19 -20.69
N HIS A 239 25.25 -0.05 -20.24
CA HIS A 239 24.27 -1.14 -20.21
C HIS A 239 23.22 -1.04 -21.33
N GLY A 240 23.50 -0.22 -22.37
CA GLY A 240 22.60 -0.08 -23.53
C GLY A 240 21.24 0.54 -23.21
N SER A 241 21.10 1.21 -22.06
CA SER A 241 19.87 1.86 -21.65
C SER A 241 20.00 3.39 -21.65
N ALA A 242 18.87 4.10 -21.73
CA ALA A 242 18.80 5.55 -21.68
C ALA A 242 17.74 6.00 -20.68
N ASN A 243 18.07 7.02 -19.91
CA ASN A 243 17.18 7.61 -18.91
C ASN A 243 17.19 9.14 -19.01
N MET A 244 16.58 9.81 -18.03
CA MET A 244 16.57 11.26 -17.92
C MET A 244 17.98 11.87 -17.90
N ASP A 245 18.93 11.26 -17.18
CA ASP A 245 20.31 11.77 -17.09
C ASP A 245 20.98 11.75 -18.47
N THR A 246 20.65 10.74 -19.31
CA THR A 246 21.13 10.65 -20.70
C THR A 246 20.65 11.85 -21.54
N LEU A 247 19.37 12.23 -21.42
CA LEU A 247 18.84 13.39 -22.16
C LEU A 247 19.49 14.71 -21.71
N VAL A 248 19.67 14.88 -20.39
CA VAL A 248 20.31 16.06 -19.80
C VAL A 248 21.76 16.20 -20.28
N VAL A 249 22.52 15.09 -20.18
CA VAL A 249 23.95 15.09 -20.59
C VAL A 249 24.11 15.29 -22.11
N LEU A 250 23.23 14.66 -22.89
CA LEU A 250 23.29 14.80 -24.34
C LEU A 250 22.98 16.25 -24.75
N SER A 251 21.93 16.85 -24.20
CA SER A 251 21.53 18.22 -24.51
C SER A 251 22.57 19.25 -24.04
N THR A 252 22.99 19.20 -22.79
CA THR A 252 23.96 20.17 -22.23
C THR A 252 25.38 19.93 -22.72
N GLY A 253 25.77 18.68 -22.95
CA GLY A 253 27.05 18.30 -23.51
C GLY A 253 27.20 18.77 -24.93
N ILE A 254 26.20 18.58 -25.80
CA ILE A 254 26.22 19.08 -27.18
C ILE A 254 26.32 20.62 -27.18
N ALA A 255 25.48 21.32 -26.40
CA ALA A 255 25.53 22.77 -26.30
C ALA A 255 26.90 23.28 -25.83
N TYR A 256 27.50 22.62 -24.83
CA TYR A 256 28.82 22.97 -24.30
C TYR A 256 29.95 22.73 -25.32
N LEU A 257 29.98 21.54 -25.93
CA LEU A 257 31.01 21.18 -26.93
C LEU A 257 30.93 22.08 -28.19
N PHE A 258 29.71 22.37 -28.65
CA PHE A 258 29.48 23.30 -29.73
C PHE A 258 30.00 24.72 -29.40
N SER A 259 29.68 25.21 -28.20
CA SER A 259 30.15 26.51 -27.71
C SER A 259 31.70 26.56 -27.58
N LEU A 260 32.29 25.48 -27.09
CA LEU A 260 33.74 25.37 -26.97
C LEU A 260 34.40 25.38 -28.35
N PHE A 261 33.82 24.68 -29.34
CA PHE A 261 34.29 24.71 -30.73
C PHE A 261 34.19 26.13 -31.31
N ASN A 262 33.06 26.82 -31.14
CA ASN A 262 32.87 28.17 -31.64
C ASN A 262 33.81 29.20 -30.98
N MET A 263 34.13 29.00 -29.72
CA MET A 263 35.08 29.86 -28.98
C MET A 263 36.55 29.66 -29.46
N LEU A 264 36.92 28.40 -29.75
CA LEU A 264 38.32 28.07 -30.13
C LEU A 264 38.59 28.28 -31.62
N TRP A 265 37.61 28.11 -32.48
CA TRP A 265 37.72 28.23 -33.94
C TRP A 265 36.63 29.14 -34.54
N PRO A 266 36.54 30.43 -34.17
CA PRO A 266 35.51 31.34 -34.70
C PRO A 266 35.64 31.54 -36.20
N GLU A 267 36.86 31.54 -36.74
CA GLU A 267 37.19 31.71 -38.18
C GLU A 267 36.46 30.67 -39.07
N PHE A 268 36.14 29.50 -38.54
CA PHE A 268 35.39 28.47 -39.26
C PHE A 268 34.00 28.95 -39.71
N TRP A 269 33.33 29.75 -38.90
CA TRP A 269 32.00 30.30 -39.17
C TRP A 269 32.11 31.64 -39.91
N GLU A 270 33.00 32.51 -39.49
CA GLU A 270 33.23 33.83 -40.09
C GLU A 270 33.60 33.74 -41.57
N SER A 271 34.43 32.74 -41.95
CA SER A 271 34.80 32.47 -43.36
C SER A 271 33.58 32.06 -44.22
N ARG A 272 32.45 31.69 -43.61
CA ARG A 272 31.19 31.32 -44.24
C ARG A 272 30.10 32.39 -44.11
N GLY A 273 30.44 33.56 -43.56
CA GLY A 273 29.53 34.67 -43.37
C GLY A 273 28.55 34.49 -42.18
N LEU A 274 28.87 33.55 -41.29
CA LEU A 274 28.07 33.26 -40.09
C LEU A 274 28.79 33.75 -38.83
N GLU A 275 28.04 34.22 -37.85
CA GLU A 275 28.58 34.58 -36.54
C GLU A 275 28.81 33.33 -35.66
N ALA A 276 29.95 33.29 -34.96
CA ALA A 276 30.29 32.19 -34.05
C ALA A 276 29.61 32.34 -32.67
N HIS A 277 28.29 32.06 -32.60
CA HIS A 277 27.52 32.12 -31.35
C HIS A 277 27.88 31.00 -30.39
N VAL A 278 28.03 31.36 -29.11
CA VAL A 278 28.21 30.38 -28.01
C VAL A 278 26.88 30.23 -27.22
N TYR A 279 26.69 29.06 -26.58
CA TYR A 279 25.49 28.66 -25.84
C TYR A 279 25.86 28.10 -24.45
N PHE A 280 26.96 28.59 -23.85
CA PHE A 280 27.38 28.19 -22.49
C PHE A 280 26.33 28.54 -21.45
N GLU A 281 25.62 29.69 -21.62
CA GLU A 281 24.55 30.12 -20.76
C GLU A 281 23.38 29.11 -20.81
N ALA A 282 23.01 28.61 -21.98
CA ALA A 282 21.97 27.61 -22.12
C ALA A 282 22.33 26.32 -21.39
N ALA A 283 23.54 25.79 -21.60
CA ALA A 283 24.00 24.58 -20.93
C ALA A 283 24.03 24.72 -19.39
N GLY A 284 24.57 25.85 -18.89
CA GLY A 284 24.64 26.10 -17.45
C GLY A 284 23.29 26.30 -16.80
N VAL A 285 22.39 27.08 -17.42
CA VAL A 285 21.04 27.36 -16.90
C VAL A 285 20.17 26.12 -16.89
N ILE A 286 20.25 25.25 -17.91
CA ILE A 286 19.53 23.97 -17.94
C ILE A 286 19.90 23.13 -16.72
N ILE A 287 21.20 22.95 -16.42
CA ILE A 287 21.65 22.21 -15.22
C ILE A 287 21.15 22.89 -13.94
N ALA A 288 21.23 24.22 -13.84
CA ALA A 288 20.76 24.94 -12.66
C ALA A 288 19.23 24.74 -12.42
N PHE A 289 18.41 24.83 -13.48
CA PHE A 289 16.96 24.58 -13.37
C PHE A 289 16.62 23.13 -13.04
N ILE A 290 17.34 22.16 -13.59
CA ILE A 290 17.13 20.74 -13.28
C ILE A 290 17.51 20.47 -11.81
N LEU A 291 18.63 21.02 -11.32
CA LEU A 291 19.01 20.92 -9.91
C LEU A 291 17.98 21.59 -8.99
N LEU A 292 17.46 22.76 -9.37
CA LEU A 292 16.39 23.44 -8.65
C LEU A 292 15.12 22.59 -8.60
N GLY A 293 14.70 22.03 -9.74
CA GLY A 293 13.57 21.10 -9.82
C GLY A 293 13.77 19.90 -8.91
N LYS A 294 14.94 19.28 -8.91
CA LYS A 294 15.30 18.14 -8.04
C LYS A 294 15.32 18.50 -6.56
N MET A 295 15.79 19.68 -6.20
CA MET A 295 15.76 20.16 -4.81
C MET A 295 14.33 20.37 -4.32
N LEU A 296 13.47 20.99 -5.13
CA LEU A 296 12.05 21.19 -4.79
C LEU A 296 11.30 19.85 -4.71
N GLU A 297 11.61 18.91 -5.61
CA GLU A 297 11.12 17.53 -5.57
C GLU A 297 11.49 16.82 -4.26
N ALA A 298 12.79 16.85 -3.88
CA ALA A 298 13.27 16.21 -2.66
C ALA A 298 12.63 16.82 -1.39
N ARG A 299 12.45 18.15 -1.37
CA ARG A 299 11.75 18.84 -0.28
C ARG A 299 10.29 18.38 -0.16
N ALA A 300 9.62 18.25 -1.30
CA ALA A 300 8.22 17.85 -1.33
C ALA A 300 8.02 16.38 -0.93
N LYS A 301 8.93 15.48 -1.34
CA LYS A 301 8.95 14.08 -0.89
C LYS A 301 9.07 13.98 0.64
N GLY A 302 9.87 14.81 1.28
CA GLY A 302 9.97 14.85 2.74
C GLY A 302 8.62 15.08 3.43
N HIS A 303 7.76 15.92 2.87
CA HIS A 303 6.42 16.18 3.41
C HIS A 303 5.39 15.08 3.17
N THR A 304 5.63 14.13 2.27
CA THR A 304 4.71 13.01 2.02
C THR A 304 4.86 11.89 3.05
N SER A 305 5.98 11.80 3.75
CA SER A 305 6.25 10.82 4.82
C SER A 305 5.85 11.33 6.23
N ASP A 306 5.28 12.54 6.34
CA ASP A 306 4.92 13.14 7.63
C ASP A 306 3.93 12.29 8.45
N ALA A 307 3.02 11.52 7.80
CA ALA A 307 2.04 10.69 8.49
C ALA A 307 2.73 9.56 9.29
N ILE A 308 3.67 8.83 8.69
CA ILE A 308 4.44 7.79 9.38
C ILE A 308 5.26 8.39 10.52
N ARG A 309 5.91 9.55 10.29
CA ARG A 309 6.67 10.23 11.35
C ARG A 309 5.80 10.62 12.54
N LYS A 310 4.59 11.10 12.30
CA LYS A 310 3.65 11.41 13.38
C LYS A 310 3.30 10.16 14.19
N LEU A 311 3.00 9.03 13.52
CA LEU A 311 2.70 7.76 14.18
C LEU A 311 3.90 7.26 14.99
N MET A 312 5.12 7.28 14.44
CA MET A 312 6.34 6.91 15.18
C MET A 312 6.60 7.83 16.35
N GLY A 313 6.34 9.12 16.21
CA GLY A 313 6.45 10.11 17.29
C GLY A 313 5.48 9.88 18.45
N LEU A 314 4.50 8.98 18.34
CA LEU A 314 3.61 8.62 19.45
C LEU A 314 4.26 7.67 20.44
N GLN A 315 5.27 6.91 20.04
CA GLN A 315 5.95 5.97 20.90
C GLN A 315 6.95 6.70 21.83
N PRO A 316 6.88 6.53 23.17
CA PRO A 316 7.87 7.10 24.09
C PRO A 316 9.18 6.33 24.02
N SER A 317 10.30 6.96 24.30
CA SER A 317 11.61 6.31 24.34
C SER A 317 11.85 5.47 25.60
N THR A 318 11.20 5.83 26.71
CA THR A 318 11.34 5.18 28.01
C THR A 318 9.98 4.93 28.65
N VAL A 319 9.90 3.99 29.57
CA VAL A 319 8.69 3.57 30.25
C VAL A 319 8.98 3.24 31.72
N THR A 320 8.01 3.47 32.62
CA THR A 320 8.10 3.10 34.02
C THR A 320 7.45 1.74 34.24
N VAL A 321 8.24 0.75 34.64
CA VAL A 321 7.77 -0.60 34.99
C VAL A 321 7.90 -0.86 36.49
N LEU A 322 7.00 -1.67 37.04
CA LEU A 322 7.10 -2.17 38.44
C LEU A 322 7.72 -3.55 38.42
N ARG A 323 8.90 -3.70 38.97
CA ARG A 323 9.53 -5.00 39.20
C ARG A 323 9.79 -5.17 40.71
N GLU A 324 9.34 -6.26 41.27
CA GLU A 324 9.39 -6.54 42.73
C GLU A 324 8.74 -5.46 43.62
N GLY A 325 7.76 -4.72 43.03
CA GLY A 325 7.02 -3.64 43.70
C GLY A 325 7.68 -2.26 43.62
N GLU A 326 8.91 -2.14 43.10
CA GLU A 326 9.61 -0.87 42.92
C GLU A 326 9.55 -0.35 41.48
N PRO A 327 9.42 0.96 41.24
CA PRO A 327 9.33 1.55 39.93
C PRO A 327 10.74 1.74 39.29
N TYR A 328 10.93 1.19 38.09
CA TYR A 328 12.17 1.37 37.30
C TYR A 328 11.82 2.03 35.97
N VAL A 329 12.64 3.00 35.55
CA VAL A 329 12.53 3.62 34.22
C VAL A 329 13.49 2.87 33.29
N ILE A 330 12.94 2.21 32.28
CA ILE A 330 13.71 1.42 31.32
C ILE A 330 13.45 1.89 29.87
N PRO A 331 14.37 1.65 28.93
CA PRO A 331 14.09 1.81 27.51
C PRO A 331 12.92 0.93 27.07
N ILE A 332 12.08 1.43 26.12
CA ILE A 332 10.90 0.68 25.67
C ILE A 332 11.28 -0.68 25.04
N ALA A 333 12.48 -0.78 24.45
CA ALA A 333 12.97 -2.03 23.84
C ALA A 333 13.23 -3.15 24.88
N GLU A 334 13.34 -2.82 26.17
CA GLU A 334 13.60 -3.77 27.27
C GLU A 334 12.32 -4.23 27.97
N VAL A 335 11.15 -3.76 27.54
CA VAL A 335 9.86 -4.18 28.10
C VAL A 335 9.52 -5.59 27.64
N LEU A 336 9.14 -6.45 28.57
CA LEU A 336 8.76 -7.84 28.31
C LEU A 336 7.24 -8.03 28.50
N VAL A 337 6.71 -9.03 27.81
CA VAL A 337 5.32 -9.47 28.04
C VAL A 337 5.16 -9.91 29.51
N GLY A 338 4.13 -9.39 30.18
CA GLY A 338 3.88 -9.63 31.60
C GLY A 338 4.39 -8.54 32.54
N ASP A 339 5.27 -7.62 32.08
CA ASP A 339 5.70 -6.46 32.88
C ASP A 339 4.48 -5.60 33.28
N VAL A 340 4.48 -5.09 34.51
CA VAL A 340 3.47 -4.14 34.99
C VAL A 340 3.95 -2.72 34.75
N VAL A 341 3.28 -2.02 33.86
CA VAL A 341 3.62 -0.65 33.46
C VAL A 341 2.75 0.35 34.22
N VAL A 342 3.37 1.44 34.68
CA VAL A 342 2.68 2.57 35.35
C VAL A 342 2.63 3.75 34.41
N VAL A 343 1.42 4.33 34.25
CA VAL A 343 1.22 5.50 33.40
C VAL A 343 0.62 6.64 34.22
N LYS A 344 1.31 7.79 34.19
CA LYS A 344 0.88 9.02 34.86
C LYS A 344 0.08 9.92 33.92
N PRO A 345 -0.64 10.93 34.43
CA PRO A 345 -1.32 11.91 33.59
C PRO A 345 -0.37 12.61 32.61
N GLY A 346 -0.79 12.72 31.35
CA GLY A 346 -0.02 13.32 30.26
C GLY A 346 1.03 12.42 29.63
N GLU A 347 1.26 11.21 30.17
CA GLU A 347 2.21 10.25 29.58
C GLU A 347 1.57 9.46 28.43
N LYS A 348 2.41 9.08 27.46
CA LYS A 348 2.04 8.18 26.38
C LYS A 348 2.13 6.73 26.87
N ILE A 349 1.16 5.91 26.47
CA ILE A 349 1.17 4.47 26.71
C ILE A 349 2.19 3.83 25.77
N ALA A 350 3.14 3.05 26.33
CA ALA A 350 4.28 2.55 25.59
C ALA A 350 4.01 1.27 24.80
N VAL A 351 3.22 0.35 25.37
CA VAL A 351 2.93 -1.00 24.84
C VAL A 351 1.46 -1.33 25.02
N ASP A 352 0.95 -2.36 24.33
CA ASP A 352 -0.43 -2.79 24.50
C ASP A 352 -0.56 -3.69 25.73
N GLY A 353 -1.72 -3.64 26.40
CA GLY A 353 -1.96 -4.45 27.58
C GLY A 353 -3.35 -4.28 28.19
N GLU A 354 -3.52 -4.83 29.39
CA GLU A 354 -4.77 -4.82 30.16
C GLU A 354 -4.59 -4.11 31.50
N VAL A 355 -5.50 -3.19 31.82
CA VAL A 355 -5.48 -2.46 33.09
C VAL A 355 -5.68 -3.41 34.27
N THR A 356 -4.72 -3.38 35.21
CA THR A 356 -4.74 -4.20 36.43
C THR A 356 -5.04 -3.41 37.69
N GLY A 357 -5.09 -2.08 37.61
CA GLY A 357 -5.43 -1.24 38.78
C GLY A 357 -5.39 0.24 38.47
N GLY A 358 -6.23 1.00 39.16
CA GLY A 358 -6.46 2.41 38.87
C GLY A 358 -7.54 2.62 37.81
N SER A 359 -7.82 3.88 37.49
CA SER A 359 -8.72 4.27 36.41
C SER A 359 -8.30 5.62 35.83
N SER A 360 -8.57 5.82 34.55
CA SER A 360 -8.28 7.06 33.87
C SER A 360 -9.11 7.22 32.59
N PHE A 361 -9.00 8.42 31.98
CA PHE A 361 -9.47 8.69 30.63
C PHE A 361 -8.28 8.77 29.69
N VAL A 362 -8.33 8.01 28.60
CA VAL A 362 -7.27 7.92 27.61
C VAL A 362 -7.75 8.50 26.28
N ASP A 363 -6.92 9.34 25.69
CA ASP A 363 -7.13 9.85 24.33
C ASP A 363 -6.59 8.81 23.31
N GLU A 364 -7.52 8.18 22.64
CA GLU A 364 -7.26 7.18 21.59
C GLU A 364 -7.43 7.76 20.17
N SER A 365 -7.66 9.07 20.05
CA SER A 365 -7.96 9.74 18.78
C SER A 365 -6.90 9.54 17.69
N MET A 366 -5.64 9.37 18.08
CA MET A 366 -4.53 9.14 17.15
C MET A 366 -4.58 7.74 16.50
N ILE A 367 -5.28 6.79 17.11
CA ILE A 367 -5.47 5.42 16.60
C ILE A 367 -6.88 5.30 15.99
N SER A 368 -7.92 5.59 16.77
CA SER A 368 -9.32 5.44 16.35
C SER A 368 -9.81 6.56 15.42
N GLY A 369 -9.18 7.74 15.46
CA GLY A 369 -9.64 8.94 14.79
C GLY A 369 -10.88 9.59 15.42
N GLU A 370 -11.30 9.12 16.61
CA GLU A 370 -12.46 9.65 17.37
C GLU A 370 -11.98 10.60 18.46
N PRO A 371 -12.50 11.83 18.55
CA PRO A 371 -12.02 12.84 19.51
C PRO A 371 -12.51 12.63 20.95
N LEU A 372 -13.12 11.48 21.24
CA LEU A 372 -13.66 11.17 22.57
C LEU A 372 -12.63 10.43 23.40
N HIS A 373 -12.49 10.86 24.67
CA HIS A 373 -11.64 10.17 25.64
C HIS A 373 -12.36 8.92 26.15
N VAL A 374 -11.67 7.78 26.13
CA VAL A 374 -12.19 6.49 26.53
C VAL A 374 -11.84 6.23 28.00
N GLU A 375 -12.83 5.89 28.82
CA GLU A 375 -12.61 5.50 30.21
C GLU A 375 -11.93 4.12 30.27
N LYS A 376 -10.83 4.03 31.03
CA LYS A 376 -10.08 2.81 31.27
C LYS A 376 -10.19 2.41 32.75
N LYS A 377 -10.70 1.20 32.96
CA LYS A 377 -10.88 0.56 34.27
C LYS A 377 -10.21 -0.80 34.28
N ASN A 378 -10.13 -1.43 35.44
CA ASN A 378 -9.60 -2.78 35.59
C ASN A 378 -10.24 -3.75 34.58
N GLY A 379 -9.44 -4.52 33.85
CA GLY A 379 -9.87 -5.43 32.79
C GLY A 379 -10.05 -4.77 31.41
N THR A 380 -9.86 -3.45 31.25
CA THR A 380 -9.95 -2.79 29.93
C THR A 380 -8.61 -2.80 29.22
N LYS A 381 -8.63 -2.97 27.89
CA LYS A 381 -7.44 -2.92 27.05
C LYS A 381 -6.94 -1.48 26.84
N VAL A 382 -5.62 -1.31 26.78
CA VAL A 382 -4.93 -0.08 26.44
C VAL A 382 -3.97 -0.32 25.28
N PHE A 383 -3.73 0.70 24.46
CA PHE A 383 -2.95 0.58 23.23
C PHE A 383 -1.76 1.54 23.21
N ALA A 384 -0.64 1.07 22.68
CA ALA A 384 0.56 1.88 22.49
C ALA A 384 0.29 3.15 21.67
N GLY A 385 0.92 4.26 22.04
CA GLY A 385 0.78 5.54 21.32
C GLY A 385 -0.42 6.40 21.74
N THR A 386 -1.32 5.90 22.58
CA THR A 386 -2.42 6.68 23.17
C THR A 386 -1.93 7.50 24.35
N ILE A 387 -2.69 8.53 24.75
CA ILE A 387 -2.24 9.50 25.76
C ILE A 387 -3.15 9.46 26.97
N ASN A 388 -2.57 9.20 28.14
CA ASN A 388 -3.31 9.27 29.40
C ASN A 388 -3.65 10.71 29.76
N GLN A 389 -4.92 11.04 29.99
CA GLN A 389 -5.37 12.41 30.26
C GLN A 389 -5.48 12.73 31.74
N LYS A 390 -6.17 11.88 32.52
CA LYS A 390 -6.48 12.14 33.94
C LYS A 390 -6.30 10.87 34.75
N GLY A 391 -5.79 11.01 36.00
CA GLY A 391 -5.56 9.84 36.84
C GLY A 391 -4.29 9.07 36.48
N SER A 392 -3.91 8.16 37.35
CA SER A 392 -2.81 7.21 37.15
C SER A 392 -3.36 5.81 37.20
N PHE A 393 -2.89 4.96 36.32
CA PHE A 393 -3.25 3.55 36.31
C PHE A 393 -2.04 2.68 36.02
N ARG A 394 -2.17 1.41 36.29
CA ARG A 394 -1.19 0.39 35.95
C ARG A 394 -1.83 -0.69 35.08
N PHE A 395 -1.07 -1.22 34.16
CA PHE A 395 -1.52 -2.27 33.27
C PHE A 395 -0.43 -3.32 33.07
N ARG A 396 -0.83 -4.53 32.75
CA ARG A 396 0.08 -5.62 32.37
C ARG A 396 0.31 -5.59 30.86
N ALA A 397 1.56 -5.62 30.44
CA ALA A 397 1.93 -5.67 29.03
C ALA A 397 1.56 -7.03 28.42
N ASP A 398 0.75 -7.02 27.36
CA ASP A 398 0.33 -8.22 26.63
C ASP A 398 1.05 -8.33 25.26
N LYS A 399 1.23 -7.20 24.55
CA LYS A 399 1.98 -7.14 23.28
C LYS A 399 3.05 -6.06 23.37
N VAL A 400 4.28 -6.38 22.93
CA VAL A 400 5.45 -5.49 23.03
C VAL A 400 6.17 -5.38 21.67
N GLY A 401 6.94 -4.31 21.46
CA GLY A 401 7.76 -4.10 20.28
C GLY A 401 6.95 -4.10 19.00
N LYS A 402 7.30 -4.97 18.05
CA LYS A 402 6.64 -5.08 16.72
C LYS A 402 5.25 -5.70 16.72
N ASP A 403 4.84 -6.29 17.83
CA ASP A 403 3.53 -6.95 17.97
C ASP A 403 2.46 -5.98 18.48
N THR A 404 2.82 -4.76 18.88
CA THR A 404 1.86 -3.72 19.29
C THR A 404 1.01 -3.25 18.11
N LEU A 405 -0.24 -2.84 18.39
CA LEU A 405 -1.16 -2.31 17.37
C LEU A 405 -0.56 -1.11 16.63
N LEU A 406 0.11 -0.20 17.35
CA LEU A 406 0.79 0.95 16.73
C LEU A 406 1.88 0.50 15.75
N ALA A 407 2.71 -0.48 16.12
CA ALA A 407 3.74 -1.02 15.24
C ALA A 407 3.15 -1.70 13.99
N GLN A 408 2.05 -2.43 14.14
CA GLN A 408 1.32 -3.03 13.01
C GLN A 408 0.74 -1.96 12.09
N ILE A 409 0.15 -0.89 12.62
CA ILE A 409 -0.35 0.26 11.84
C ILE A 409 0.79 0.90 11.05
N ILE A 410 1.93 1.20 11.70
CA ILE A 410 3.10 1.79 11.05
C ILE A 410 3.57 0.89 9.92
N ARG A 411 3.70 -0.42 10.14
CA ARG A 411 4.12 -1.40 9.14
C ARG A 411 3.15 -1.43 7.96
N THR A 412 1.85 -1.51 8.21
CA THR A 412 0.83 -1.54 7.15
C THR A 412 0.89 -0.28 6.27
N VAL A 413 1.00 0.90 6.88
CA VAL A 413 1.11 2.18 6.15
C VAL A 413 2.41 2.25 5.35
N ASP A 414 3.52 1.78 5.90
CA ASP A 414 4.82 1.76 5.24
C ASP A 414 4.85 0.81 4.03
N GLU A 415 4.34 -0.42 4.19
CA GLU A 415 4.17 -1.39 3.12
C GLU A 415 3.25 -0.88 2.02
N ALA A 416 2.12 -0.28 2.40
CA ALA A 416 1.19 0.32 1.45
C ALA A 416 1.81 1.45 0.63
N GLN A 417 2.58 2.34 1.28
CA GLN A 417 3.30 3.41 0.58
C GLN A 417 4.40 2.87 -0.35
N GLY A 418 4.96 1.69 -0.05
CA GLY A 418 5.93 0.99 -0.90
C GLY A 418 5.31 0.34 -2.13
N SER A 419 4.02 0.01 -2.07
CA SER A 419 3.32 -0.73 -3.13
C SER A 419 3.13 0.10 -4.40
N LYS A 420 3.07 -0.57 -5.56
CA LYS A 420 2.79 0.06 -6.85
C LYS A 420 1.32 -0.12 -7.25
N ALA A 421 0.69 0.98 -7.67
CA ALA A 421 -0.61 0.88 -8.32
C ALA A 421 -0.49 0.30 -9.74
N PRO A 422 -1.50 -0.44 -10.24
CA PRO A 422 -1.53 -0.94 -11.62
C PRO A 422 -1.28 0.14 -12.67
N VAL A 423 -1.82 1.35 -12.48
CA VAL A 423 -1.60 2.49 -13.37
C VAL A 423 -0.12 2.91 -13.44
N GLN A 424 0.65 2.74 -12.39
CA GLN A 424 2.08 3.06 -12.36
C GLN A 424 2.89 2.13 -13.27
N GLY A 425 2.57 0.84 -13.31
CA GLY A 425 3.21 -0.11 -14.24
C GLY A 425 3.00 0.26 -15.71
N LEU A 426 1.81 0.81 -16.06
CA LEU A 426 1.56 1.34 -17.40
C LEU A 426 2.43 2.57 -17.69
N VAL A 427 2.53 3.50 -16.74
CA VAL A 427 3.33 4.72 -16.86
C VAL A 427 4.82 4.39 -17.03
N ASP A 428 5.34 3.45 -16.25
CA ASP A 428 6.75 3.01 -16.32
C ASP A 428 7.07 2.40 -17.69
N ARG A 429 6.15 1.61 -18.26
CA ARG A 429 6.28 1.04 -19.62
C ARG A 429 6.31 2.14 -20.71
N ILE A 430 5.40 3.11 -20.60
CA ILE A 430 5.38 4.26 -21.53
C ILE A 430 6.70 5.04 -21.42
N ALA A 431 7.19 5.31 -20.22
CA ALA A 431 8.43 6.03 -20.00
C ALA A 431 9.66 5.32 -20.62
N GLY A 432 9.70 3.99 -20.58
CA GLY A 432 10.78 3.20 -21.19
C GLY A 432 10.88 3.34 -22.70
N VAL A 433 9.75 3.49 -23.40
CA VAL A 433 9.69 3.69 -24.86
C VAL A 433 9.88 5.17 -25.22
N PHE A 434 9.46 6.07 -24.35
CA PHE A 434 9.43 7.51 -24.62
C PHE A 434 10.82 8.11 -24.88
N VAL A 435 11.83 7.76 -24.10
CA VAL A 435 13.19 8.34 -24.22
C VAL A 435 13.85 8.02 -25.57
N PRO A 436 13.88 6.76 -26.04
CA PRO A 436 14.37 6.45 -27.39
C PRO A 436 13.62 7.19 -28.51
N VAL A 437 12.29 7.27 -28.42
CA VAL A 437 11.44 7.98 -29.41
C VAL A 437 11.80 9.46 -29.46
N VAL A 438 11.98 10.09 -28.30
CA VAL A 438 12.38 11.51 -28.23
C VAL A 438 13.75 11.76 -28.84
N ILE A 439 14.73 10.89 -28.58
CA ILE A 439 16.06 11.00 -29.23
C ILE A 439 15.89 10.92 -30.75
N GLY A 440 15.06 10.02 -31.25
CA GLY A 440 14.72 9.93 -32.67
C GLY A 440 14.09 11.23 -33.23
N ILE A 441 13.13 11.82 -32.51
CA ILE A 441 12.50 13.10 -32.88
C ILE A 441 13.53 14.25 -32.88
N ALA A 442 14.41 14.31 -31.88
CA ALA A 442 15.43 15.33 -31.78
C ALA A 442 16.41 15.26 -32.95
N LEU A 443 16.86 14.05 -33.34
CA LEU A 443 17.72 13.82 -34.51
C LEU A 443 16.98 14.16 -35.80
N LEU A 444 15.71 13.76 -35.93
CA LEU A 444 14.89 14.10 -37.08
C LEU A 444 14.72 15.63 -37.22
N SER A 445 14.46 16.31 -36.13
CA SER A 445 14.38 17.79 -36.11
C SER A 445 15.69 18.42 -36.59
N PHE A 446 16.82 17.94 -36.08
CA PHE A 446 18.12 18.40 -36.53
C PHE A 446 18.30 18.24 -38.05
N VAL A 447 18.00 17.06 -38.59
CA VAL A 447 18.12 16.77 -40.03
C VAL A 447 17.18 17.63 -40.85
N VAL A 448 15.95 17.81 -40.45
CA VAL A 448 14.97 18.67 -41.18
C VAL A 448 15.50 20.11 -41.24
N TRP A 449 15.96 20.66 -40.12
CA TRP A 449 16.51 22.03 -40.10
C TRP A 449 17.77 22.17 -40.91
N LEU A 450 18.60 21.13 -40.98
CA LEU A 450 19.81 21.14 -41.81
C LEU A 450 19.48 21.36 -43.30
N PHE A 451 18.38 20.79 -43.79
CA PHE A 451 17.96 20.91 -45.18
C PHE A 451 17.07 22.12 -45.47
N PHE A 452 16.20 22.50 -44.51
CA PHE A 452 15.17 23.55 -44.73
C PHE A 452 15.47 24.87 -44.00
N GLY A 453 16.50 24.95 -43.15
CA GLY A 453 16.83 26.13 -42.36
C GLY A 453 17.67 27.17 -43.05
N GLY A 454 17.96 27.00 -44.36
CA GLY A 454 18.78 27.93 -45.13
C GLY A 454 20.22 28.04 -44.60
N GLU A 455 20.79 29.24 -44.65
CA GLU A 455 22.15 29.50 -44.21
C GLU A 455 22.41 29.17 -42.74
N ASN A 456 21.38 29.34 -41.86
CA ASN A 456 21.43 29.04 -40.44
C ASN A 456 20.96 27.63 -40.08
N GLY A 457 20.69 26.74 -41.05
CA GLY A 457 20.07 25.45 -40.86
C GLY A 457 20.78 24.56 -39.86
N PHE A 458 22.10 24.57 -39.80
CA PHE A 458 22.86 23.83 -38.80
C PHE A 458 22.65 24.36 -37.39
N VAL A 459 22.66 25.67 -37.18
CA VAL A 459 22.46 26.31 -35.86
C VAL A 459 21.03 26.08 -35.37
N TYR A 460 20.05 26.31 -36.26
CA TYR A 460 18.66 26.06 -35.93
C TYR A 460 18.37 24.59 -35.59
N GLY A 461 18.99 23.69 -36.39
CA GLY A 461 18.89 22.25 -36.13
C GLY A 461 19.48 21.85 -34.77
N LEU A 462 20.64 22.38 -34.43
CA LEU A 462 21.27 22.13 -33.14
C LEU A 462 20.45 22.67 -31.97
N LEU A 463 19.94 23.90 -32.09
CA LEU A 463 19.10 24.53 -31.08
C LEU A 463 17.81 23.74 -30.86
N THR A 464 17.12 23.38 -31.96
CA THR A 464 15.85 22.60 -31.84
C THR A 464 16.10 21.22 -31.29
N MET A 465 17.17 20.53 -31.69
CA MET A 465 17.57 19.23 -31.16
C MET A 465 17.81 19.32 -29.66
N VAL A 466 18.59 20.28 -29.18
CA VAL A 466 18.88 20.50 -27.76
C VAL A 466 17.56 20.81 -27.00
N THR A 467 16.73 21.69 -27.57
CA THR A 467 15.46 22.11 -26.95
C THR A 467 14.47 20.95 -26.82
N VAL A 468 14.38 20.10 -27.87
CA VAL A 468 13.54 18.87 -27.83
C VAL A 468 14.04 17.91 -26.76
N LEU A 469 15.36 17.67 -26.68
CA LEU A 469 15.92 16.79 -25.65
C LEU A 469 15.66 17.30 -24.23
N VAL A 470 15.71 18.61 -24.01
CA VAL A 470 15.42 19.22 -22.71
C VAL A 470 13.96 19.14 -22.35
N ILE A 471 13.05 19.63 -23.23
CA ILE A 471 11.62 19.74 -22.91
C ILE A 471 10.94 18.39 -22.78
N ALA A 472 11.47 17.37 -23.40
CA ALA A 472 10.93 16.01 -23.38
C ALA A 472 11.28 15.22 -22.11
N CYS A 473 12.06 15.78 -21.17
CA CYS A 473 12.33 15.08 -19.92
C CYS A 473 11.02 14.77 -19.16
N PRO A 474 10.63 13.52 -18.94
CA PRO A 474 9.38 13.18 -18.25
C PRO A 474 9.54 13.23 -16.71
N CYS A 475 10.17 14.32 -16.19
CA CYS A 475 10.54 14.44 -14.78
C CYS A 475 9.32 14.34 -13.84
N ALA A 476 8.20 14.97 -14.19
CA ALA A 476 6.96 14.96 -13.42
C ALA A 476 6.24 13.61 -13.45
N LEU A 477 6.41 12.83 -14.54
CA LEU A 477 5.70 11.57 -14.76
C LEU A 477 6.01 10.53 -13.68
N GLY A 478 7.28 10.42 -13.30
CA GLY A 478 7.73 9.48 -12.26
C GLY A 478 7.23 9.79 -10.85
N LEU A 479 6.73 11.01 -10.62
CA LEU A 479 6.18 11.47 -9.34
C LEU A 479 4.65 11.48 -9.32
N ALA A 480 4.01 11.51 -10.49
CA ALA A 480 2.58 11.74 -10.63
C ALA A 480 1.72 10.77 -9.83
N THR A 481 2.07 9.49 -9.84
CA THR A 481 1.35 8.41 -9.14
C THR A 481 1.86 8.23 -7.71
N PRO A 482 3.16 8.04 -7.43
CA PRO A 482 3.63 7.75 -6.08
C PRO A 482 3.30 8.84 -5.06
N THR A 483 3.47 10.11 -5.42
CA THR A 483 3.19 11.20 -4.46
C THR A 483 1.72 11.30 -4.08
N ALA A 484 0.79 11.09 -5.03
CA ALA A 484 -0.63 11.10 -4.74
C ALA A 484 -1.04 9.91 -3.86
N ILE A 485 -0.48 8.71 -4.13
CA ILE A 485 -0.70 7.50 -3.32
C ILE A 485 -0.20 7.71 -1.90
N MET A 486 1.04 8.16 -1.72
CA MET A 486 1.63 8.39 -0.40
C MET A 486 0.80 9.38 0.43
N VAL A 487 0.33 10.47 -0.20
CA VAL A 487 -0.53 11.46 0.47
C VAL A 487 -1.91 10.85 0.79
N GLY A 488 -2.49 10.08 -0.13
CA GLY A 488 -3.78 9.41 0.07
C GLY A 488 -3.75 8.38 1.20
N ILE A 489 -2.75 7.49 1.20
CA ILE A 489 -2.56 6.48 2.27
C ILE A 489 -2.29 7.17 3.60
N GLY A 490 -1.42 8.20 3.62
CA GLY A 490 -1.15 8.95 4.84
C GLY A 490 -2.39 9.66 5.39
N LYS A 491 -3.22 10.24 4.53
CA LYS A 491 -4.50 10.86 4.93
C LYS A 491 -5.50 9.82 5.44
N GLY A 492 -5.54 8.62 4.83
CA GLY A 492 -6.33 7.50 5.34
C GLY A 492 -5.91 7.11 6.76
N ALA A 493 -4.61 6.93 6.99
CA ALA A 493 -4.07 6.60 8.30
C ALA A 493 -4.38 7.68 9.36
N ASP A 494 -4.25 8.97 9.02
CA ASP A 494 -4.63 10.08 9.91
C ASP A 494 -6.15 10.01 10.32
N GLU A 495 -6.99 9.37 9.51
CA GLU A 495 -8.43 9.18 9.76
C GLU A 495 -8.79 7.78 10.27
N GLY A 496 -7.82 6.96 10.67
CA GLY A 496 -8.06 5.60 11.15
C GLY A 496 -8.50 4.61 10.04
N ILE A 497 -8.21 4.92 8.78
CA ILE A 497 -8.45 4.06 7.62
C ILE A 497 -7.11 3.54 7.12
N LEU A 498 -6.79 2.29 7.43
CA LEU A 498 -5.58 1.63 6.97
C LEU A 498 -5.82 1.02 5.58
N ILE A 499 -4.94 1.30 4.65
CA ILE A 499 -5.01 0.82 3.27
C ILE A 499 -3.83 -0.11 3.05
N LYS A 500 -4.07 -1.33 2.61
CA LYS A 500 -3.04 -2.38 2.48
C LYS A 500 -2.09 -2.15 1.32
N ASP A 501 -2.60 -1.64 0.21
CA ASP A 501 -1.82 -1.41 -1.01
C ASP A 501 -2.46 -0.35 -1.94
N ALA A 502 -1.66 0.17 -2.86
CA ALA A 502 -2.09 1.17 -3.83
C ALA A 502 -3.15 0.63 -4.83
N GLY A 503 -3.15 -0.66 -5.10
CA GLY A 503 -4.16 -1.31 -5.95
C GLY A 503 -5.53 -1.30 -5.30
N SER A 504 -5.59 -1.45 -3.98
CA SER A 504 -6.82 -1.36 -3.18
C SER A 504 -7.47 0.01 -3.29
N LEU A 505 -6.68 1.11 -3.29
CA LEU A 505 -7.19 2.45 -3.59
C LEU A 505 -7.79 2.55 -5.00
N GLU A 506 -7.13 1.93 -5.99
CA GLU A 506 -7.61 1.99 -7.37
C GLU A 506 -8.90 1.18 -7.57
N ARG A 507 -9.02 0.02 -6.92
CA ARG A 507 -10.23 -0.81 -6.94
C ARG A 507 -11.39 -0.15 -6.19
N ALA A 508 -11.15 0.38 -4.98
CA ALA A 508 -12.17 1.02 -4.15
C ALA A 508 -12.86 2.23 -4.83
N LYS A 509 -12.17 2.92 -5.74
CA LYS A 509 -12.79 3.96 -6.55
C LYS A 509 -13.92 3.43 -7.45
N LYS A 510 -13.85 2.16 -7.87
CA LYS A 510 -14.78 1.56 -8.84
C LYS A 510 -15.98 0.89 -8.18
N VAL A 511 -15.96 0.77 -6.84
CA VAL A 511 -17.03 0.13 -6.07
C VAL A 511 -18.37 0.77 -6.40
N ASP A 512 -19.32 -0.06 -6.79
CA ASP A 512 -20.72 0.29 -7.08
C ASP A 512 -21.72 -0.48 -6.19
N VAL A 513 -21.28 -1.57 -5.52
CA VAL A 513 -22.07 -2.32 -4.54
C VAL A 513 -21.25 -2.53 -3.27
N VAL A 514 -21.85 -2.22 -2.12
CA VAL A 514 -21.29 -2.53 -0.80
C VAL A 514 -22.13 -3.57 -0.12
N VAL A 515 -21.58 -4.74 0.16
CA VAL A 515 -22.19 -5.81 0.94
C VAL A 515 -21.78 -5.66 2.38
N LEU A 516 -22.74 -5.50 3.28
CA LEU A 516 -22.53 -5.36 4.71
C LEU A 516 -22.90 -6.66 5.44
N ASP A 517 -22.04 -7.15 6.29
CA ASP A 517 -22.46 -8.08 7.33
C ASP A 517 -23.27 -7.33 8.41
N LYS A 518 -24.09 -8.05 9.17
CA LYS A 518 -24.87 -7.43 10.24
C LYS A 518 -24.05 -7.26 11.51
N THR A 519 -23.60 -8.38 12.07
CA THR A 519 -23.08 -8.47 13.42
C THR A 519 -21.71 -7.83 13.55
N GLY A 520 -21.54 -6.90 14.52
CA GLY A 520 -20.27 -6.18 14.69
C GLY A 520 -20.00 -5.13 13.59
N THR A 521 -20.70 -5.17 12.47
CA THR A 521 -20.59 -4.22 11.35
C THR A 521 -21.70 -3.17 11.42
N ILE A 522 -22.95 -3.50 11.10
CA ILE A 522 -24.10 -2.57 11.20
C ILE A 522 -24.49 -2.38 12.66
N THR A 523 -24.35 -3.44 13.48
CA THR A 523 -24.67 -3.48 14.89
C THR A 523 -23.43 -3.38 15.77
N GLU A 524 -23.62 -3.18 17.08
CA GLU A 524 -22.52 -3.03 18.04
C GLU A 524 -21.72 -4.32 18.28
N GLY A 525 -22.26 -5.49 17.88
CA GLY A 525 -21.66 -6.79 18.14
C GLY A 525 -21.70 -7.18 19.62
N LYS A 526 -22.61 -6.57 20.37
CA LYS A 526 -22.85 -6.82 21.79
C LYS A 526 -24.30 -7.20 21.97
N PRO A 527 -24.64 -8.48 21.75
CA PRO A 527 -25.99 -8.97 21.97
C PRO A 527 -26.43 -8.68 23.39
N GLN A 528 -27.71 -8.34 23.57
CA GLN A 528 -28.34 -8.12 24.87
C GLN A 528 -29.63 -8.91 24.90
N VAL A 529 -29.92 -9.57 26.05
CA VAL A 529 -31.18 -10.26 26.28
C VAL A 529 -32.28 -9.21 26.45
N THR A 530 -33.34 -9.33 25.65
CA THR A 530 -34.53 -8.47 25.72
C THR A 530 -35.60 -9.07 26.58
N SER A 531 -35.70 -10.39 26.56
CA SER A 531 -36.67 -11.14 27.34
C SER A 531 -36.22 -12.57 27.62
N ILE A 532 -36.60 -13.13 28.76
CA ILE A 532 -36.56 -14.57 29.03
C ILE A 532 -37.94 -14.99 29.49
N THR A 533 -38.61 -15.83 28.72
CA THR A 533 -39.93 -16.39 29.08
C THR A 533 -39.77 -17.87 29.36
N TRP A 534 -40.14 -18.27 30.59
CA TRP A 534 -40.08 -19.65 31.05
C TRP A 534 -41.41 -20.36 30.87
N SER A 535 -41.39 -21.65 30.54
CA SER A 535 -42.55 -22.54 30.58
C SER A 535 -43.03 -22.70 32.00
N LEU A 536 -44.30 -23.04 32.14
CA LEU A 536 -44.89 -23.38 33.46
C LEU A 536 -44.21 -24.59 34.14
N ASP A 537 -43.60 -25.46 33.35
CA ASP A 537 -42.85 -26.63 33.82
C ASP A 537 -41.38 -26.33 34.18
N ALA A 538 -40.89 -25.13 33.91
CA ALA A 538 -39.54 -24.76 34.22
C ALA A 538 -39.34 -24.54 35.73
N THR A 539 -38.25 -25.06 36.27
CA THR A 539 -37.86 -24.93 37.67
C THR A 539 -36.65 -24.01 37.82
N PRO A 540 -36.34 -23.51 39.03
CA PRO A 540 -35.12 -22.77 39.28
C PRO A 540 -33.85 -23.52 38.84
N LEU A 541 -33.84 -24.86 38.96
CA LEU A 541 -32.74 -25.70 38.50
C LEU A 541 -32.51 -25.58 36.98
N HIS A 542 -33.57 -25.52 36.19
CA HIS A 542 -33.44 -25.35 34.73
C HIS A 542 -32.76 -24.02 34.34
N ARG A 543 -32.94 -22.96 35.14
CA ARG A 543 -32.25 -21.70 34.96
C ARG A 543 -30.75 -21.82 35.26
N ASP A 544 -30.40 -22.55 36.35
CA ASP A 544 -29.01 -22.83 36.72
C ASP A 544 -28.31 -23.70 35.65
N ILE A 545 -29.04 -24.66 35.05
CA ILE A 545 -28.56 -25.50 33.94
C ILE A 545 -28.31 -24.63 32.70
N LEU A 546 -29.24 -23.77 32.29
CA LEU A 546 -29.08 -22.85 31.15
C LEU A 546 -27.85 -21.95 31.36
N TYR A 547 -27.76 -21.35 32.57
CA TYR A 547 -26.62 -20.53 32.94
C TYR A 547 -25.28 -21.29 32.82
N SER A 548 -25.26 -22.53 33.33
CA SER A 548 -24.02 -23.33 33.37
C SER A 548 -23.59 -23.85 32.00
N ILE A 549 -24.53 -24.15 31.08
CA ILE A 549 -24.25 -24.53 29.69
C ILE A 549 -23.70 -23.32 28.94
N GLU A 550 -24.35 -22.17 29.01
CA GLU A 550 -23.92 -20.97 28.28
C GLU A 550 -22.61 -20.40 28.82
N HIS A 551 -22.37 -20.52 30.13
CA HIS A 551 -21.10 -20.10 30.74
C HIS A 551 -19.86 -20.84 30.18
N ARG A 552 -20.06 -22.03 29.60
CA ARG A 552 -19.01 -22.84 28.99
C ARG A 552 -18.91 -22.65 27.46
N SER A 553 -19.75 -21.82 26.90
CA SER A 553 -19.78 -21.49 25.47
C SER A 553 -19.02 -20.22 25.19
N GLU A 554 -18.27 -20.21 24.08
CA GLU A 554 -17.57 -19.01 23.58
C GLU A 554 -18.41 -18.17 22.58
N HIS A 555 -19.70 -18.47 22.44
CA HIS A 555 -20.57 -17.78 21.49
C HIS A 555 -21.06 -16.44 22.06
N PRO A 556 -21.07 -15.32 21.26
CA PRO A 556 -21.54 -14.00 21.77
C PRO A 556 -22.95 -13.97 22.33
N LEU A 557 -23.86 -14.84 21.86
CA LEU A 557 -25.21 -14.98 22.44
C LEU A 557 -25.16 -15.60 23.83
N ALA A 558 -24.20 -16.49 24.06
CA ALA A 558 -24.02 -17.13 25.37
C ALA A 558 -23.54 -16.12 26.41
N ASP A 559 -22.64 -15.20 26.01
CA ASP A 559 -22.21 -14.11 26.90
C ASP A 559 -23.36 -13.23 27.32
N ALA A 560 -24.28 -12.91 26.40
CA ALA A 560 -25.49 -12.14 26.72
C ALA A 560 -26.40 -12.85 27.72
N ILE A 561 -26.66 -14.15 27.51
CA ILE A 561 -27.50 -14.98 28.40
C ILE A 561 -26.83 -15.12 29.77
N THR A 562 -25.54 -15.36 29.78
CA THR A 562 -24.74 -15.50 31.01
C THR A 562 -24.74 -14.20 31.83
N ALA A 563 -24.55 -13.05 31.15
CA ALA A 563 -24.58 -11.74 31.83
C ALA A 563 -25.94 -11.47 32.49
N GLU A 564 -27.05 -11.81 31.83
CA GLU A 564 -28.41 -11.61 32.34
C GLU A 564 -28.73 -12.55 33.53
N LEU A 565 -28.24 -13.80 33.47
CA LEU A 565 -28.53 -14.80 34.49
C LEU A 565 -27.58 -14.80 35.69
N LYS A 566 -26.44 -14.09 35.62
CA LYS A 566 -25.34 -14.13 36.60
C LYS A 566 -25.76 -13.83 38.05
N GLU A 567 -26.67 -12.88 38.24
CA GLU A 567 -27.08 -12.48 39.59
C GLU A 567 -28.18 -13.40 40.20
N VAL A 568 -28.84 -14.19 39.36
CA VAL A 568 -30.03 -14.98 39.72
C VAL A 568 -29.85 -16.48 39.58
N SER A 569 -28.65 -16.94 39.13
CA SER A 569 -28.34 -18.34 38.88
C SER A 569 -27.05 -18.79 39.55
N THR A 570 -26.95 -20.10 39.82
CA THR A 570 -25.80 -20.76 40.42
C THR A 570 -25.07 -21.58 39.35
N LEU A 571 -23.73 -21.51 39.32
CA LEU A 571 -22.94 -22.33 38.40
C LEU A 571 -22.86 -23.77 38.89
N LEU A 572 -23.23 -24.72 38.04
CA LEU A 572 -23.19 -26.16 38.31
C LEU A 572 -21.89 -26.76 37.75
N ASP A 573 -21.17 -27.56 38.55
CA ASP A 573 -19.87 -28.08 38.17
C ASP A 573 -19.96 -29.25 37.19
N ASP A 574 -20.96 -30.13 37.31
CA ASP A 574 -21.11 -31.40 36.58
C ASP A 574 -21.84 -31.26 35.23
N VAL A 575 -21.73 -30.11 34.57
CA VAL A 575 -22.28 -29.88 33.21
C VAL A 575 -21.23 -30.12 32.14
N THR A 576 -21.54 -31.00 31.18
CA THR A 576 -20.74 -31.18 29.98
C THR A 576 -21.40 -30.53 28.78
N VAL A 577 -20.62 -29.94 27.84
CA VAL A 577 -21.14 -29.16 26.72
C VAL A 577 -20.52 -29.61 25.38
N SER A 578 -21.35 -29.74 24.36
CA SER A 578 -20.96 -29.99 22.99
C SER A 578 -21.57 -28.96 22.05
N GLN A 579 -20.74 -28.25 21.29
CA GLN A 579 -21.20 -27.26 20.31
C GLN A 579 -21.59 -27.90 18.98
N VAL A 580 -22.72 -27.49 18.41
CA VAL A 580 -23.18 -27.88 17.08
C VAL A 580 -23.10 -26.64 16.19
N SER A 581 -22.03 -26.58 15.37
CA SER A 581 -21.70 -25.42 14.57
C SER A 581 -22.90 -24.86 13.77
N GLY A 582 -23.20 -23.57 13.95
CA GLY A 582 -24.29 -22.85 13.26
C GLY A 582 -25.71 -23.24 13.65
N LYS A 583 -25.89 -24.11 14.69
CA LYS A 583 -27.24 -24.63 15.07
C LYS A 583 -27.56 -24.40 16.51
N GLY A 584 -26.65 -24.68 17.44
CA GLY A 584 -26.88 -24.53 18.87
C GLY A 584 -25.88 -25.30 19.73
N ILE A 585 -26.28 -25.55 20.98
CA ILE A 585 -25.45 -26.20 21.99
C ILE A 585 -26.21 -27.35 22.57
N GLU A 586 -25.53 -28.46 22.87
CA GLU A 586 -26.03 -29.61 23.61
C GLU A 586 -25.31 -29.67 24.95
N GLY A 587 -26.04 -29.66 26.05
CA GLY A 587 -25.55 -29.80 27.42
C GLY A 587 -26.08 -31.06 28.08
N THR A 588 -25.24 -31.67 28.94
CA THR A 588 -25.69 -32.83 29.75
C THR A 588 -25.45 -32.52 31.23
N TYR A 589 -26.47 -32.70 32.02
CA TYR A 589 -26.44 -32.57 33.49
C TYR A 589 -27.14 -33.77 34.15
N GLU A 590 -26.48 -34.45 35.06
CA GLU A 590 -26.99 -35.66 35.76
C GLU A 590 -27.52 -36.77 34.82
N GLY A 591 -26.99 -36.85 33.59
CA GLY A 591 -27.40 -37.83 32.59
C GLY A 591 -28.55 -37.38 31.68
N GLU A 592 -29.20 -36.27 31.98
CA GLU A 592 -30.24 -35.66 31.15
C GLU A 592 -29.60 -34.71 30.10
N ILE A 593 -30.20 -34.72 28.89
CA ILE A 593 -29.71 -33.91 27.77
C ILE A 593 -30.58 -32.68 27.59
N TYR A 594 -29.92 -31.51 27.45
CA TYR A 594 -30.56 -30.22 27.21
C TYR A 594 -30.05 -29.64 25.90
N TYR A 595 -30.91 -28.97 25.14
CA TYR A 595 -30.57 -28.30 23.91
C TYR A 595 -30.84 -26.79 24.03
N ILE A 596 -29.92 -25.99 23.43
CA ILE A 596 -30.10 -24.55 23.30
C ILE A 596 -29.82 -24.20 21.87
N GLY A 597 -30.75 -23.53 21.18
CA GLY A 597 -30.51 -23.18 19.79
C GLY A 597 -31.72 -22.64 19.04
N ASN A 598 -31.57 -22.55 17.72
CA ASN A 598 -32.62 -22.06 16.84
C ASN A 598 -33.73 -23.11 16.61
N LEU A 599 -34.88 -22.65 16.14
CA LEU A 599 -36.05 -23.51 15.90
C LEU A 599 -35.78 -24.68 14.94
N HIS A 600 -34.95 -24.46 13.94
CA HIS A 600 -34.62 -25.49 12.94
C HIS A 600 -33.82 -26.63 13.57
N TYR A 601 -32.88 -26.29 14.42
CA TYR A 601 -32.09 -27.28 15.17
C TYR A 601 -32.96 -28.11 16.09
N LEU A 602 -33.82 -27.48 16.87
CA LEU A 602 -34.71 -28.17 17.81
C LEU A 602 -35.77 -29.05 17.09
N ALA A 603 -36.27 -28.57 15.95
CA ALA A 603 -37.13 -29.41 15.12
C ALA A 603 -36.42 -30.68 14.62
N SER A 604 -35.14 -30.59 14.32
CA SER A 604 -34.35 -31.77 13.91
C SER A 604 -34.12 -32.79 15.06
N LYS A 605 -34.22 -32.32 16.30
CA LYS A 605 -34.15 -33.17 17.53
C LYS A 605 -35.49 -33.73 17.94
N GLY A 606 -36.60 -33.32 17.31
CA GLY A 606 -37.93 -33.77 17.59
C GLY A 606 -38.57 -33.17 18.86
N VAL A 607 -38.03 -32.06 19.36
CA VAL A 607 -38.51 -31.39 20.59
C VAL A 607 -39.84 -30.67 20.33
N VAL A 608 -40.77 -30.77 21.26
CA VAL A 608 -42.07 -30.11 21.20
C VAL A 608 -42.01 -28.75 21.88
N ILE A 609 -42.48 -27.71 21.17
CA ILE A 609 -42.62 -26.35 21.75
C ILE A 609 -44.07 -26.19 22.23
N PRO A 610 -44.31 -26.00 23.55
CA PRO A 610 -45.65 -25.74 24.10
C PRO A 610 -46.32 -24.51 23.48
N ALA A 611 -47.65 -24.47 23.47
CA ALA A 611 -48.41 -23.42 22.75
C ALA A 611 -48.17 -22.01 23.31
N ASP A 612 -47.98 -21.87 24.60
CA ASP A 612 -47.63 -20.62 25.31
C ASP A 612 -46.26 -20.09 24.86
N LEU A 613 -45.25 -20.94 24.89
CA LEU A 613 -43.90 -20.56 24.42
C LEU A 613 -43.84 -20.35 22.90
N LYS A 614 -44.67 -21.09 22.14
CA LYS A 614 -44.72 -20.91 20.68
C LYS A 614 -45.25 -19.52 20.30
N GLN A 615 -46.23 -19.01 21.03
CA GLN A 615 -46.74 -17.65 20.85
C GLN A 615 -45.62 -16.62 21.13
N GLN A 616 -44.85 -16.81 22.21
CA GLN A 616 -43.72 -15.93 22.56
C GLN A 616 -42.62 -15.96 21.52
N VAL A 617 -42.29 -17.15 21.02
CA VAL A 617 -41.30 -17.27 19.88
C VAL A 617 -41.73 -16.41 18.72
N TYR A 618 -43.01 -16.46 18.31
CA TYR A 618 -43.50 -15.64 17.20
C TYR A 618 -43.47 -14.13 17.53
N GLN A 619 -43.81 -13.75 18.76
CA GLN A 619 -43.75 -12.34 19.18
C GLN A 619 -42.34 -11.80 19.14
N GLU A 620 -41.33 -12.53 19.63
CA GLU A 620 -39.93 -12.13 19.58
C GLU A 620 -39.44 -12.07 18.13
N MET A 621 -39.83 -13.04 17.30
CA MET A 621 -39.47 -13.04 15.88
C MET A 621 -40.11 -11.87 15.09
N ASP A 622 -41.37 -11.51 15.42
CA ASP A 622 -42.07 -10.38 14.80
C ASP A 622 -41.52 -9.04 15.28
N ALA A 623 -40.90 -9.01 16.48
CA ALA A 623 -40.12 -7.89 16.98
C ALA A 623 -38.69 -7.81 16.40
N ALA A 624 -38.37 -8.70 15.45
CA ALA A 624 -37.04 -8.80 14.81
C ALA A 624 -35.89 -9.14 15.78
N HIS A 625 -36.18 -9.85 16.86
CA HIS A 625 -35.17 -10.37 17.78
C HIS A 625 -34.65 -11.75 17.32
N THR A 626 -33.41 -12.03 17.63
CA THR A 626 -32.86 -13.39 17.53
C THR A 626 -33.41 -14.23 18.66
N VAL A 627 -34.01 -15.37 18.33
CA VAL A 627 -34.65 -16.25 19.31
C VAL A 627 -33.79 -17.47 19.54
N SER A 628 -33.39 -17.69 20.79
CA SER A 628 -32.79 -18.95 21.28
C SER A 628 -33.78 -19.65 22.19
N VAL A 629 -33.98 -20.96 21.98
CA VAL A 629 -34.92 -21.75 22.78
C VAL A 629 -34.14 -22.78 23.57
N PHE A 630 -34.38 -22.83 24.88
CA PHE A 630 -33.82 -23.81 25.81
C PHE A 630 -34.81 -24.94 26.02
N THR A 631 -34.34 -26.18 25.95
CA THR A 631 -35.21 -27.36 25.98
C THR A 631 -34.55 -28.50 26.79
N ASP A 632 -35.36 -29.42 27.32
CA ASP A 632 -34.93 -30.77 27.65
C ASP A 632 -34.98 -31.66 26.39
N SER A 633 -34.89 -33.00 26.56
CA SER A 633 -34.95 -33.97 25.46
C SER A 633 -36.33 -34.07 24.79
N GLU A 634 -37.40 -33.55 25.39
CA GLU A 634 -38.80 -33.73 24.96
C GLU A 634 -39.47 -32.39 24.60
N LYS A 635 -39.31 -31.34 25.41
CA LYS A 635 -40.07 -30.09 25.31
C LYS A 635 -39.23 -28.83 25.56
N ALA A 636 -39.73 -27.71 25.08
CA ALA A 636 -39.13 -26.42 25.37
C ALA A 636 -39.45 -25.96 26.80
N LEU A 637 -38.42 -25.47 27.50
CA LEU A 637 -38.47 -25.00 28.88
C LEU A 637 -38.37 -23.47 28.96
N GLY A 638 -37.74 -22.81 27.98
CA GLY A 638 -37.61 -21.36 27.95
C GLY A 638 -37.30 -20.79 26.55
N VAL A 639 -37.71 -19.55 26.36
CA VAL A 639 -37.46 -18.77 25.16
C VAL A 639 -36.71 -17.53 25.55
N VAL A 640 -35.57 -17.27 24.88
CA VAL A 640 -34.74 -16.11 25.08
C VAL A 640 -34.76 -15.25 23.82
N GLY A 641 -35.27 -14.02 23.97
CA GLY A 641 -35.18 -12.97 22.94
C GLY A 641 -33.88 -12.20 23.09
N ILE A 642 -33.11 -12.06 22.00
CA ILE A 642 -31.82 -11.40 22.02
C ILE A 642 -31.77 -10.38 20.87
N THR A 643 -31.31 -9.19 21.14
CA THR A 643 -31.13 -8.14 20.14
C THR A 643 -29.69 -7.63 20.16
N ASP A 644 -29.19 -7.27 19.01
CA ASP A 644 -27.91 -6.56 18.85
C ASP A 644 -28.22 -5.16 18.34
N LYS A 645 -27.91 -4.14 19.12
CA LYS A 645 -28.27 -2.75 18.82
C LYS A 645 -27.55 -2.25 17.57
N MET A 646 -28.31 -1.58 16.70
CA MET A 646 -27.74 -0.90 15.55
C MET A 646 -26.87 0.28 15.99
N LYS A 647 -25.68 0.41 15.37
CA LYS A 647 -24.80 1.57 15.63
C LYS A 647 -25.50 2.87 15.23
N PRO A 648 -25.36 3.95 16.01
CA PRO A 648 -26.02 5.23 15.71
C PRO A 648 -25.67 5.82 14.34
N THR A 649 -24.48 5.47 13.82
CA THR A 649 -23.93 5.99 12.55
C THR A 649 -24.36 5.20 11.32
N SER A 650 -25.02 4.05 11.47
CA SER A 650 -25.34 3.13 10.36
C SER A 650 -26.29 3.76 9.35
N LYS A 651 -27.37 4.39 9.77
CA LYS A 651 -28.33 5.05 8.86
C LYS A 651 -27.68 6.16 8.03
N GLU A 652 -26.86 7.00 8.66
CA GLU A 652 -26.18 8.09 7.98
C GLU A 652 -25.12 7.58 6.99
N ALA A 653 -24.37 6.53 7.35
CA ALA A 653 -23.39 5.91 6.49
C ALA A 653 -24.02 5.33 5.20
N ILE A 654 -25.14 4.61 5.34
CA ILE A 654 -25.88 4.02 4.22
C ILE A 654 -26.47 5.11 3.34
N ALA A 655 -27.08 6.15 3.92
CA ALA A 655 -27.57 7.30 3.17
C ALA A 655 -26.44 8.00 2.37
N GLN A 656 -25.26 8.11 2.95
CA GLN A 656 -24.08 8.64 2.24
C GLN A 656 -23.65 7.75 1.09
N LEU A 657 -23.65 6.42 1.22
CA LEU A 657 -23.33 5.48 0.13
C LEU A 657 -24.34 5.62 -1.02
N HIS A 658 -25.63 5.63 -0.72
CA HIS A 658 -26.69 5.86 -1.74
C HIS A 658 -26.53 7.23 -2.44
N SER A 659 -26.15 8.29 -1.69
CA SER A 659 -25.89 9.61 -2.30
C SER A 659 -24.69 9.62 -3.25
N MET A 660 -23.79 8.65 -3.12
CA MET A 660 -22.63 8.44 -4.01
C MET A 660 -22.99 7.55 -5.23
N GLY A 661 -24.23 7.07 -5.32
CA GLY A 661 -24.66 6.13 -6.37
C GLY A 661 -24.14 4.71 -6.13
N ILE A 662 -23.93 4.32 -4.87
CA ILE A 662 -23.44 3.00 -4.49
C ILE A 662 -24.62 2.25 -3.87
N ASP A 663 -24.91 1.07 -4.39
CA ASP A 663 -25.93 0.18 -3.87
C ASP A 663 -25.42 -0.53 -2.60
N VAL A 664 -26.33 -0.81 -1.67
CA VAL A 664 -26.00 -1.49 -0.43
C VAL A 664 -26.82 -2.76 -0.30
N ALA A 665 -26.16 -3.87 0.05
CA ALA A 665 -26.78 -5.16 0.31
C ALA A 665 -26.45 -5.64 1.73
N ILE A 666 -27.34 -6.41 2.37
CA ILE A 666 -27.13 -7.03 3.68
C ILE A 666 -27.18 -8.55 3.54
N TYR A 667 -26.09 -9.24 3.88
CA TYR A 667 -26.05 -10.71 3.94
C TYR A 667 -25.66 -11.17 5.33
N THR A 668 -26.60 -11.83 6.03
CA THR A 668 -26.43 -12.21 7.44
C THR A 668 -26.82 -13.68 7.69
N GLY A 669 -26.16 -14.29 8.67
CA GLY A 669 -26.55 -15.61 9.17
C GLY A 669 -27.83 -15.61 10.00
N ASP A 670 -28.35 -14.43 10.38
CA ASP A 670 -29.59 -14.30 11.13
C ASP A 670 -30.81 -14.64 10.25
N ASN A 671 -31.94 -14.87 10.95
CA ASN A 671 -33.23 -15.17 10.32
C ASN A 671 -33.62 -14.09 9.29
N GLU A 672 -34.25 -14.51 8.19
CA GLU A 672 -34.74 -13.66 7.10
C GLU A 672 -35.64 -12.51 7.59
N LYS A 673 -36.50 -12.73 8.61
CA LYS A 673 -37.35 -11.68 9.18
C LYS A 673 -36.55 -10.57 9.85
N VAL A 674 -35.47 -10.93 10.56
CA VAL A 674 -34.53 -9.97 11.18
C VAL A 674 -33.82 -9.17 10.11
N ALA A 675 -33.34 -9.83 9.05
CA ALA A 675 -32.69 -9.19 7.92
C ALA A 675 -33.64 -8.21 7.21
N ALA A 676 -34.89 -8.63 6.96
CA ALA A 676 -35.93 -7.81 6.33
C ALA A 676 -36.27 -6.55 7.15
N ALA A 677 -36.46 -6.70 8.47
CA ALA A 677 -36.75 -5.56 9.37
C ALA A 677 -35.60 -4.55 9.39
N LEU A 678 -34.35 -5.04 9.48
CA LEU A 678 -33.15 -4.19 9.44
C LEU A 678 -33.01 -3.48 8.10
N ALA A 679 -33.21 -4.18 7.00
CA ALA A 679 -33.15 -3.63 5.64
C ALA A 679 -34.21 -2.54 5.43
N ALA A 680 -35.44 -2.77 5.89
CA ALA A 680 -36.52 -1.78 5.83
C ALA A 680 -36.20 -0.51 6.63
N ASP A 681 -35.63 -0.66 7.85
CA ASP A 681 -35.23 0.49 8.69
C ASP A 681 -34.09 1.31 8.08
N LEU A 682 -33.22 0.65 7.30
CA LEU A 682 -32.04 1.26 6.63
C LEU A 682 -32.32 1.69 5.18
N GLY A 683 -33.50 1.37 4.63
CA GLY A 683 -33.86 1.66 3.24
C GLY A 683 -33.09 0.82 2.22
N ILE A 684 -32.70 -0.41 2.59
CA ILE A 684 -31.96 -1.33 1.73
C ILE A 684 -32.94 -2.32 1.08
N THR A 685 -32.77 -2.55 -0.22
CA THR A 685 -33.66 -3.42 -1.02
C THR A 685 -33.12 -4.83 -1.22
N ASP A 686 -31.77 -4.98 -1.26
CA ASP A 686 -31.13 -6.30 -1.39
C ASP A 686 -30.68 -6.80 -0.03
N TYR A 687 -31.35 -7.84 0.46
CA TYR A 687 -31.01 -8.48 1.73
C TYR A 687 -31.23 -10.00 1.67
N ARG A 688 -30.44 -10.73 2.47
CA ARG A 688 -30.56 -12.18 2.65
C ARG A 688 -30.30 -12.54 4.10
N GLY A 689 -31.20 -13.32 4.69
CA GLY A 689 -31.07 -13.91 6.01
C GLY A 689 -30.78 -15.41 5.92
N GLY A 690 -30.29 -15.99 7.01
CA GLY A 690 -30.00 -17.43 7.12
C GLY A 690 -28.83 -17.88 6.23
N VAL A 691 -27.94 -16.96 5.84
CA VAL A 691 -26.85 -17.23 4.88
C VAL A 691 -25.64 -17.85 5.59
N LEU A 692 -25.20 -19.00 5.13
CA LEU A 692 -23.97 -19.64 5.61
C LEU A 692 -22.72 -18.93 5.06
N PRO A 693 -21.55 -19.04 5.71
CA PRO A 693 -20.31 -18.39 5.25
C PRO A 693 -19.95 -18.71 3.79
N GLU A 694 -20.12 -19.96 3.37
CA GLU A 694 -19.85 -20.41 1.99
C GLU A 694 -20.85 -19.80 0.99
N GLU A 695 -22.12 -19.65 1.38
CA GLU A 695 -23.16 -19.02 0.55
C GLU A 695 -22.90 -17.51 0.37
N LYS A 696 -22.36 -16.83 1.40
CA LYS A 696 -21.94 -15.43 1.26
C LYS A 696 -20.90 -15.26 0.15
N VAL A 697 -19.94 -16.19 0.04
CA VAL A 697 -18.94 -16.19 -1.04
C VAL A 697 -19.61 -16.29 -2.42
N GLU A 698 -20.56 -17.20 -2.58
CA GLU A 698 -21.26 -17.38 -3.85
C GLU A 698 -22.16 -16.17 -4.21
N LEU A 699 -22.78 -15.52 -3.21
CA LEU A 699 -23.54 -14.29 -3.45
C LEU A 699 -22.67 -13.14 -3.92
N VAL A 700 -21.52 -12.93 -3.29
CA VAL A 700 -20.52 -11.92 -3.74
C VAL A 700 -20.05 -12.24 -5.17
N LYS A 701 -19.71 -13.48 -5.45
CA LYS A 701 -19.29 -13.93 -6.79
C LYS A 701 -20.37 -13.72 -7.85
N LYS A 702 -21.63 -13.92 -7.49
CA LYS A 702 -22.78 -13.67 -8.39
C LYS A 702 -22.89 -12.19 -8.75
N LEU A 703 -22.74 -11.27 -7.79
CA LEU A 703 -22.70 -9.82 -8.07
C LEU A 703 -21.55 -9.46 -9.01
N GLN A 704 -20.35 -10.03 -8.77
CA GLN A 704 -19.19 -9.83 -9.64
C GLN A 704 -19.44 -10.34 -11.06
N GLN A 705 -20.10 -11.50 -11.23
CA GLN A 705 -20.48 -12.04 -12.54
C GLN A 705 -21.50 -11.17 -13.29
N GLN A 706 -22.33 -10.41 -12.56
CA GLN A 706 -23.23 -9.40 -13.12
C GLN A 706 -22.52 -8.13 -13.57
N GLY A 707 -21.21 -8.01 -13.32
CA GLY A 707 -20.38 -6.89 -13.73
C GLY A 707 -20.19 -5.83 -12.65
N HIS A 708 -20.68 -6.07 -11.43
CA HIS A 708 -20.49 -5.15 -10.30
C HIS A 708 -19.07 -5.25 -9.71
N THR A 709 -18.59 -4.11 -9.21
CA THR A 709 -17.37 -4.05 -8.40
C THR A 709 -17.78 -4.02 -6.93
N VAL A 710 -17.60 -5.14 -6.25
CA VAL A 710 -18.17 -5.40 -4.94
C VAL A 710 -17.17 -5.10 -3.82
N ALA A 711 -17.59 -4.28 -2.84
CA ALA A 711 -16.91 -4.18 -1.56
C ALA A 711 -17.65 -5.02 -0.52
N MET A 712 -16.94 -5.94 0.15
CA MET A 712 -17.45 -6.68 1.33
C MET A 712 -16.94 -6.04 2.61
N VAL A 713 -17.84 -5.80 3.54
CA VAL A 713 -17.54 -5.22 4.86
C VAL A 713 -17.96 -6.18 5.96
N GLY A 714 -17.03 -6.53 6.83
CA GLY A 714 -17.28 -7.47 7.94
C GLY A 714 -16.24 -7.36 9.05
N ASP A 715 -16.38 -8.16 10.11
CA ASP A 715 -15.43 -8.25 11.22
C ASP A 715 -14.30 -9.28 10.98
N GLY A 716 -14.41 -10.09 9.94
CA GLY A 716 -13.39 -11.02 9.45
C GLY A 716 -13.37 -12.38 10.14
N ILE A 717 -14.11 -12.61 11.21
CA ILE A 717 -14.12 -13.91 11.89
C ILE A 717 -14.93 -14.94 11.09
N ASN A 718 -16.15 -14.56 10.70
CA ASN A 718 -17.09 -15.42 9.97
C ASN A 718 -17.10 -15.16 8.46
N ASP A 719 -16.59 -14.02 8.03
CA ASP A 719 -16.71 -13.50 6.66
C ASP A 719 -15.40 -13.56 5.86
N SER A 720 -14.35 -14.20 6.39
CA SER A 720 -13.02 -14.24 5.76
C SER A 720 -13.06 -14.72 4.31
N GLY A 721 -13.88 -15.71 3.99
CA GLY A 721 -14.07 -16.20 2.61
C GLY A 721 -14.72 -15.15 1.69
N ALA A 722 -15.79 -14.47 2.16
CA ALA A 722 -16.46 -13.43 1.39
C ALA A 722 -15.58 -12.18 1.22
N LEU A 723 -14.83 -11.80 2.27
CA LEU A 723 -13.82 -10.73 2.21
C LEU A 723 -12.73 -11.05 1.19
N ALA A 724 -12.23 -12.29 1.16
CA ALA A 724 -11.21 -12.71 0.19
C ALA A 724 -11.74 -12.73 -1.25
N GLN A 725 -13.03 -13.04 -1.46
CA GLN A 725 -13.66 -13.08 -2.78
C GLN A 725 -13.94 -11.68 -3.34
N ALA A 726 -14.27 -10.71 -2.51
CA ALA A 726 -14.66 -9.36 -2.95
C ALA A 726 -13.53 -8.61 -3.65
N ASP A 727 -13.88 -7.67 -4.55
CA ASP A 727 -12.90 -6.80 -5.23
C ASP A 727 -12.19 -5.87 -4.22
N VAL A 728 -12.92 -5.46 -3.18
CA VAL A 728 -12.42 -4.68 -2.05
C VAL A 728 -12.95 -5.28 -0.77
N SER A 729 -12.07 -5.68 0.12
CA SER A 729 -12.42 -6.14 1.47
C SER A 729 -12.17 -5.03 2.48
N ILE A 730 -13.15 -4.78 3.35
CA ILE A 730 -13.06 -3.77 4.42
C ILE A 730 -13.33 -4.44 5.75
N ALA A 731 -12.30 -4.52 6.59
CA ALA A 731 -12.45 -5.00 7.96
C ALA A 731 -12.84 -3.86 8.91
N MET A 732 -13.75 -4.11 9.85
CA MET A 732 -14.25 -3.14 10.82
C MET A 732 -13.75 -3.43 12.22
N GLY A 733 -13.34 -2.36 12.94
CA GLY A 733 -12.93 -2.42 14.35
C GLY A 733 -11.53 -3.00 14.55
N SER A 734 -11.15 -3.19 15.82
CA SER A 734 -9.96 -3.96 16.22
C SER A 734 -10.23 -5.46 16.04
N GLY A 735 -10.75 -5.83 14.85
CA GLY A 735 -11.06 -7.19 14.47
C GLY A 735 -9.87 -8.13 14.67
N SER A 736 -10.11 -9.42 14.62
CA SER A 736 -9.06 -10.43 14.77
C SER A 736 -7.84 -10.09 13.87
N ASP A 737 -6.65 -10.39 14.34
CA ASP A 737 -5.40 -10.21 13.57
C ASP A 737 -5.55 -10.81 12.15
N ILE A 738 -6.40 -11.84 12.00
CA ILE A 738 -6.77 -12.49 10.72
C ILE A 738 -7.49 -11.54 9.76
N ALA A 739 -8.41 -10.70 10.26
CA ALA A 739 -9.14 -9.75 9.42
C ALA A 739 -8.24 -8.67 8.84
N MET A 740 -7.30 -8.16 9.65
CA MET A 740 -6.32 -7.17 9.20
C MET A 740 -5.38 -7.74 8.15
N ASP A 741 -5.03 -9.03 8.23
CA ASP A 741 -4.16 -9.67 7.26
C ASP A 741 -4.83 -9.91 5.90
N VAL A 742 -6.13 -10.16 5.86
CA VAL A 742 -6.87 -10.45 4.60
C VAL A 742 -7.44 -9.19 3.95
N ALA A 743 -7.87 -8.20 4.74
CA ALA A 743 -8.59 -7.04 4.23
C ALA A 743 -7.72 -6.12 3.36
N SER A 744 -8.32 -5.59 2.29
CA SER A 744 -7.74 -4.54 1.44
C SER A 744 -7.67 -3.19 2.17
N MET A 745 -8.63 -2.96 3.06
CA MET A 745 -8.71 -1.79 3.93
C MET A 745 -9.16 -2.22 5.32
N THR A 746 -8.62 -1.59 6.37
CA THR A 746 -9.05 -1.80 7.75
C THR A 746 -9.47 -0.46 8.35
N ILE A 747 -10.66 -0.42 8.90
CA ILE A 747 -11.19 0.73 9.64
C ILE A 747 -11.00 0.44 11.11
N ILE A 748 -10.11 1.17 11.78
CA ILE A 748 -9.74 0.91 13.18
C ILE A 748 -10.91 1.18 14.12
N SER A 749 -11.72 2.20 13.85
CA SER A 749 -12.91 2.51 14.63
C SER A 749 -14.10 1.62 14.25
N SER A 750 -15.11 1.61 15.09
CA SER A 750 -16.38 0.94 14.79
C SER A 750 -17.38 1.81 14.00
N ASP A 751 -17.00 3.04 13.60
CA ASP A 751 -17.87 4.00 12.92
C ASP A 751 -18.05 3.68 11.43
N LEU A 752 -19.26 3.31 11.01
CA LEU A 752 -19.59 3.01 9.61
C LEU A 752 -19.38 4.20 8.66
N LYS A 753 -19.44 5.45 9.15
CA LYS A 753 -19.19 6.63 8.28
C LYS A 753 -17.79 6.64 7.67
N ARG A 754 -16.87 5.85 8.20
CA ARG A 754 -15.53 5.69 7.62
C ARG A 754 -15.55 4.94 6.29
N ILE A 755 -16.56 4.09 6.01
CA ILE A 755 -16.69 3.37 4.73
C ILE A 755 -16.89 4.35 3.57
N PRO A 756 -17.94 5.20 3.55
CA PRO A 756 -18.08 6.20 2.48
C PRO A 756 -16.90 7.17 2.40
N ARG A 757 -16.24 7.49 3.53
CA ARG A 757 -15.01 8.31 3.54
C ARG A 757 -13.84 7.60 2.87
N ALA A 758 -13.62 6.30 3.13
CA ALA A 758 -12.58 5.49 2.49
C ALA A 758 -12.76 5.45 0.96
N ILE A 759 -14.00 5.28 0.49
CA ILE A 759 -14.32 5.29 -0.94
C ILE A 759 -14.11 6.69 -1.54
N ARG A 760 -14.53 7.78 -0.88
CA ARG A 760 -14.29 9.17 -1.34
C ARG A 760 -12.80 9.49 -1.40
N LEU A 761 -12.02 9.07 -0.38
CA LEU A 761 -10.57 9.23 -0.36
C LEU A 761 -9.93 8.52 -1.57
N SER A 762 -10.35 7.29 -1.85
CA SER A 762 -9.90 6.52 -3.01
C SER A 762 -10.23 7.22 -4.33
N GLN A 763 -11.47 7.72 -4.46
CA GLN A 763 -11.91 8.50 -5.63
C GLN A 763 -11.08 9.77 -5.83
N ALA A 764 -10.84 10.52 -4.76
CA ALA A 764 -10.06 11.75 -4.80
C ALA A 764 -8.58 11.48 -5.12
N THR A 765 -7.99 10.45 -4.53
CA THR A 765 -6.60 10.04 -4.78
C THR A 765 -6.41 9.65 -6.24
N VAL A 766 -7.27 8.79 -6.79
CA VAL A 766 -7.17 8.36 -8.19
C VAL A 766 -7.48 9.49 -9.16
N ARG A 767 -8.39 10.42 -8.81
CA ARG A 767 -8.62 11.65 -9.59
C ARG A 767 -7.35 12.50 -9.63
N THR A 768 -6.68 12.67 -8.50
CA THR A 768 -5.41 13.42 -8.42
C THR A 768 -4.33 12.76 -9.26
N ILE A 769 -4.20 11.43 -9.22
CA ILE A 769 -3.28 10.67 -10.08
C ILE A 769 -3.55 10.98 -11.57
N ARG A 770 -4.80 10.90 -12.01
CA ARG A 770 -5.18 11.19 -13.41
C ARG A 770 -4.86 12.63 -13.82
N GLN A 771 -5.12 13.60 -12.94
CA GLN A 771 -4.77 15.01 -13.18
C GLN A 771 -3.27 15.20 -13.30
N ASN A 772 -2.50 14.58 -12.40
CA ASN A 772 -1.05 14.64 -12.42
C ASN A 772 -0.48 14.04 -13.71
N LEU A 773 -0.97 12.87 -14.11
CA LEU A 773 -0.55 12.22 -15.36
C LEU A 773 -0.92 13.06 -16.58
N PHE A 774 -2.14 13.63 -16.62
CA PHE A 774 -2.55 14.51 -17.70
C PHE A 774 -1.59 15.70 -17.85
N TRP A 775 -1.30 16.42 -16.78
CA TRP A 775 -0.38 17.56 -16.83
C TRP A 775 1.06 17.14 -17.16
N ALA A 776 1.54 16.02 -16.61
CA ALA A 776 2.88 15.53 -16.91
C ALA A 776 3.08 15.18 -18.39
N PHE A 777 2.05 14.67 -19.08
CA PHE A 777 2.11 14.40 -20.50
C PHE A 777 1.83 15.64 -21.36
N PHE A 778 0.89 16.48 -20.95
CA PHE A 778 0.43 17.63 -21.72
C PHE A 778 1.56 18.59 -22.06
N TYR A 779 2.41 18.92 -21.09
CA TYR A 779 3.58 19.77 -21.32
C TYR A 779 4.53 19.20 -22.39
N ASN A 780 4.75 17.89 -22.38
CA ASN A 780 5.65 17.23 -23.33
C ASN A 780 5.02 17.13 -24.72
N VAL A 781 3.74 16.75 -24.81
CA VAL A 781 3.04 16.59 -26.10
C VAL A 781 2.94 17.90 -26.89
N ILE A 782 2.70 19.03 -26.20
CA ILE A 782 2.70 20.35 -26.84
C ILE A 782 4.11 20.91 -26.99
N GLY A 783 4.95 20.71 -25.98
CA GLY A 783 6.29 21.28 -25.94
C GLY A 783 7.23 20.73 -27.01
N ILE A 784 7.18 19.44 -27.31
CA ILE A 784 8.05 18.80 -28.29
C ILE A 784 7.87 19.39 -29.71
N PRO A 785 6.64 19.50 -30.29
CA PRO A 785 6.47 20.15 -31.59
C PRO A 785 6.90 21.60 -31.62
N VAL A 786 6.64 22.36 -30.55
CA VAL A 786 7.07 23.77 -30.44
C VAL A 786 8.59 23.87 -30.40
N ALA A 787 9.26 22.99 -29.63
CA ALA A 787 10.71 22.90 -29.54
C ALA A 787 11.36 22.45 -30.85
N ALA A 788 10.71 21.58 -31.61
CA ALA A 788 11.15 21.16 -32.94
C ALA A 788 11.00 22.29 -34.01
N GLY A 789 10.37 23.41 -33.65
CA GLY A 789 10.27 24.57 -34.53
C GLY A 789 9.06 24.58 -35.46
N VAL A 790 7.97 23.80 -35.16
CA VAL A 790 6.75 23.77 -35.97
C VAL A 790 6.07 25.14 -36.09
N LEU A 791 6.26 26.03 -35.10
CA LEU A 791 5.73 27.40 -35.17
C LEU A 791 6.59 28.38 -35.99
N PHE A 792 7.80 28.05 -36.27
CA PHE A 792 8.76 28.98 -36.93
C PHE A 792 8.30 29.48 -38.29
N PRO A 793 7.72 28.64 -39.19
CA PRO A 793 7.27 29.11 -40.50
C PRO A 793 6.17 30.19 -40.42
N PHE A 794 5.42 30.22 -39.30
CA PHE A 794 4.29 31.15 -39.10
C PHE A 794 4.66 32.38 -38.28
N THR A 795 5.58 32.26 -37.34
CA THR A 795 5.86 33.24 -36.28
C THR A 795 7.33 33.73 -36.28
N GLY A 796 8.23 33.02 -36.96
CA GLY A 796 9.68 33.24 -36.83
C GLY A 796 10.25 32.88 -35.44
N PHE A 797 9.44 32.23 -34.56
CA PHE A 797 9.82 31.94 -33.16
C PHE A 797 10.39 30.52 -33.03
N LEU A 798 11.59 30.43 -32.48
CA LEU A 798 12.17 29.18 -31.96
C LEU A 798 12.21 29.21 -30.45
N LEU A 799 11.78 28.09 -29.82
CA LEU A 799 11.80 27.98 -28.37
C LEU A 799 13.23 27.94 -27.83
N ASN A 800 13.51 28.83 -26.89
CA ASN A 800 14.84 28.87 -26.26
C ASN A 800 14.98 27.67 -25.26
N PRO A 801 16.12 26.93 -25.30
CA PRO A 801 16.37 25.81 -24.39
C PRO A 801 16.26 26.16 -22.89
N MET A 802 16.57 27.39 -22.50
CA MET A 802 16.42 27.86 -21.10
C MET A 802 14.95 27.90 -20.66
N ILE A 803 14.06 28.36 -21.55
CA ILE A 803 12.60 28.38 -21.29
C ILE A 803 12.07 26.95 -21.17
N ALA A 804 12.54 26.05 -22.02
CA ALA A 804 12.24 24.62 -21.94
C ALA A 804 12.65 24.02 -20.59
N GLY A 805 13.85 24.32 -20.09
CA GLY A 805 14.34 23.90 -18.77
C GLY A 805 13.51 24.45 -17.61
N ALA A 806 13.11 25.73 -17.67
CA ALA A 806 12.25 26.34 -16.67
C ALA A 806 10.85 25.70 -16.64
N ALA A 807 10.26 25.45 -17.80
CA ALA A 807 8.94 24.78 -17.91
C ALA A 807 8.98 23.38 -17.29
N MET A 808 10.07 22.63 -17.49
CA MET A 808 10.26 21.30 -16.92
C MET A 808 10.36 21.32 -15.39
N ALA A 809 11.09 22.29 -14.81
CA ALA A 809 11.17 22.46 -13.37
C ALA A 809 9.79 22.76 -12.76
N LEU A 810 9.02 23.64 -13.39
CA LEU A 810 7.66 24.01 -12.97
C LEU A 810 6.67 22.83 -13.09
N SER A 811 6.80 21.98 -14.10
CA SER A 811 5.97 20.78 -14.27
C SER A 811 6.05 19.86 -13.04
N SER A 812 7.26 19.58 -12.57
CA SER A 812 7.44 18.75 -11.36
C SER A 812 6.84 19.38 -10.11
N VAL A 813 7.00 20.71 -9.93
CA VAL A 813 6.40 21.44 -8.80
C VAL A 813 4.88 21.40 -8.85
N SER A 814 4.27 21.52 -10.04
CA SER A 814 2.81 21.51 -10.19
C SER A 814 2.19 20.18 -9.78
N VAL A 815 2.80 19.04 -10.20
CA VAL A 815 2.36 17.68 -9.84
C VAL A 815 2.40 17.43 -8.34
N VAL A 816 3.51 17.83 -7.70
CA VAL A 816 3.66 17.65 -6.25
C VAL A 816 2.68 18.53 -5.48
N THR A 817 2.53 19.80 -5.89
CA THR A 817 1.58 20.73 -5.25
C THR A 817 0.14 20.23 -5.37
N ASN A 818 -0.24 19.69 -6.55
CA ASN A 818 -1.57 19.09 -6.73
C ASN A 818 -1.77 17.88 -5.82
N SER A 819 -0.76 17.02 -5.66
CA SER A 819 -0.81 15.88 -4.72
C SER A 819 -0.97 16.35 -3.27
N LEU A 820 -0.24 17.39 -2.86
CA LEU A 820 -0.32 17.93 -1.49
C LEU A 820 -1.68 18.58 -1.18
N ARG A 821 -2.43 19.05 -2.20
CA ARG A 821 -3.81 19.55 -2.00
C ARG A 821 -4.72 18.49 -1.40
N LEU A 822 -4.45 17.21 -1.66
CA LEU A 822 -5.24 16.10 -1.12
C LEU A 822 -5.22 16.06 0.42
N LYS A 823 -4.12 16.50 1.07
CA LYS A 823 -4.04 16.63 2.55
C LYS A 823 -5.14 17.55 3.12
N ARG A 824 -5.53 18.57 2.36
CA ARG A 824 -6.48 19.62 2.78
C ARG A 824 -7.91 19.34 2.34
N HIS A 825 -8.12 18.27 1.56
CA HIS A 825 -9.46 17.94 1.07
C HIS A 825 -10.31 17.37 2.22
N PRO A 826 -11.51 17.94 2.50
CA PRO A 826 -12.46 17.35 3.44
C PRO A 826 -13.09 16.10 2.79
N PHE A 827 -13.21 15.02 3.53
CA PHE A 827 -13.82 13.77 3.07
C PHE A 827 -15.07 13.43 3.87
#